data_0661c282993329583d87e44fcc2efd6c
#
_entry.id   0661c282993329583d87e44fcc2efd6c
#
_cell.length_a   1.000
_cell.length_b   1.000
_cell.length_c   1.000
_cell.angle_alpha   90.00
_cell.angle_beta   90.00
_cell.angle_gamma   90.00
#
_symmetry.space_group_name_H-M   'P 1'
#
loop_
_entity.id
_entity.type
_entity.pdbx_description
1 polymer ?
#
loop_
_entity_poly.entity_id
_entity_poly.type
_entity_poly.pdbx_seq_one_letter_code
_entity_poly.pdbx_strand_id
1 'polypeptide(L)'
;MPNVGKSTLFNRITKAGAFVGNWPGVTVDLLEAEVELDGQKVEFVDLPGIYDLEGYSEDERVVQSFFETYPVDLVLVILNAAQIDRQIRLPLQVKALGMPAVVILNMADEAKHFGIKIDEHKLAEKLEMPVVLVSAKYGSGYAIALHKITQELAQERVPIAPIELKRQIEAHPSIPESQIQEVLADTVEMPSRLFKTLTERLDAVLLHPLLGLPLFFLSIYLMFEFVWLVGLPLQDVADAITGWLQEVAIAPVTVNLSEFWRGFLVDGLYGGLATVASFIPLVITFFFMMAIVEDSGYFSRAAYMMDSLMYRFGMDGRSFVLLIMGFGCNIPAIMGTRVMRSRALRLLTILIVPFALCSARLTVFVFIIDALFDRTWGPLVLFSLYLFSFLVALLTGLIMKGHFQNREPFVIELPPYRFPTLQQILLRGWGELKHFLQRATGFITAGVAGVWLLSNLPQGTANPIGMLVTIPLLVGMVTGWDAVKGFLQRAGGLIAIGVLGVWLLTHLPGNENVSYATRIGEFFAPILNPAGIPKELTVALIFGFIAKEILVGSLATIYNLTDPNAVQATLAQTISPIQAYSFMLFCLLYTPCLATVATIRSESKSIRFTLLSVTYGLIWAWVVSTLFYQGARLLGLS
;
A
#
# COMPACT_ATOMS: atom_id res chain seq x y z
N MET A 1 13.02 12.92 15.60
CA MET A 1 11.62 13.40 15.49
C MET A 1 10.98 12.91 14.19
N PRO A 2 9.69 12.61 14.13
CA PRO A 2 8.97 12.35 12.88
C PRO A 2 8.92 13.60 11.99
N ASN A 3 8.88 13.40 10.67
CA ASN A 3 8.70 14.46 9.66
C ASN A 3 9.70 15.63 9.64
N VAL A 4 10.82 15.51 10.31
CA VAL A 4 11.88 16.54 10.34
C VAL A 4 12.89 16.44 9.19
N GLY A 5 12.67 15.54 8.24
CA GLY A 5 13.60 15.30 7.13
C GLY A 5 14.80 14.41 7.48
N LYS A 6 14.67 13.56 8.50
CA LYS A 6 15.68 12.61 8.97
C LYS A 6 16.21 11.73 7.83
N SER A 7 15.32 11.02 7.12
CA SER A 7 15.71 10.15 6.00
C SER A 7 16.29 10.93 4.82
N THR A 8 15.89 12.18 4.61
CA THR A 8 16.50 13.05 3.59
C THR A 8 17.96 13.35 3.93
N LEU A 9 18.23 13.68 5.20
CA LEU A 9 19.59 13.93 5.67
C LEU A 9 20.40 12.63 5.65
N PHE A 10 19.86 11.53 6.14
CA PHE A 10 20.49 10.20 6.11
C PHE A 10 20.89 9.81 4.69
N ASN A 11 19.96 9.85 3.73
CA ASN A 11 20.25 9.54 2.32
C ASN A 11 21.31 10.46 1.71
N ARG A 12 21.38 11.71 2.17
CA ARG A 12 22.38 12.67 1.70
C ARG A 12 23.76 12.37 2.26
N ILE A 13 23.87 11.96 3.53
CA ILE A 13 25.12 11.54 4.18
C ILE A 13 25.62 10.25 3.55
N THR A 14 24.73 9.27 3.39
CA THR A 14 25.07 7.92 2.92
C THR A 14 25.12 7.79 1.39
N LYS A 15 24.84 8.88 0.65
CA LYS A 15 24.73 8.89 -0.83
C LYS A 15 23.80 7.81 -1.36
N ALA A 16 22.72 7.52 -0.64
CA ALA A 16 21.73 6.46 -0.92
C ALA A 16 22.31 5.02 -0.94
N GLY A 17 23.44 4.79 -0.27
CA GLY A 17 24.05 3.46 -0.09
C GLY A 17 23.53 2.68 1.10
N ALA A 18 22.33 2.98 1.59
CA ALA A 18 21.74 2.33 2.76
C ALA A 18 21.20 0.92 2.43
N PHE A 19 21.37 0.00 3.37
CA PHE A 19 20.79 -1.34 3.35
C PHE A 19 19.99 -1.60 4.63
N VAL A 20 19.14 -2.62 4.62
CA VAL A 20 18.31 -2.98 5.77
C VAL A 20 19.12 -3.90 6.68
N GLY A 21 19.45 -3.42 7.88
CA GLY A 21 20.12 -4.19 8.92
C GLY A 21 19.14 -4.95 9.79
N ASN A 22 19.53 -6.14 10.22
CA ASN A 22 18.77 -6.95 11.17
C ASN A 22 19.49 -6.91 12.53
N TRP A 23 18.96 -6.10 13.44
CA TRP A 23 19.54 -5.89 14.77
C TRP A 23 18.90 -6.82 15.81
N PRO A 24 19.62 -7.81 16.36
CA PRO A 24 19.09 -8.71 17.38
C PRO A 24 18.54 -7.93 18.60
N GLY A 25 17.31 -8.25 19.02
CA GLY A 25 16.62 -7.56 20.12
C GLY A 25 15.77 -6.34 19.67
N VAL A 26 15.86 -5.93 18.41
CA VAL A 26 15.04 -4.86 17.84
C VAL A 26 13.96 -5.48 16.95
N THR A 27 12.71 -5.07 17.12
CA THR A 27 11.54 -5.67 16.43
C THR A 27 11.28 -5.10 15.04
N VAL A 28 12.05 -4.09 14.64
CA VAL A 28 11.87 -3.35 13.37
C VAL A 28 13.16 -3.41 12.55
N ASP A 29 13.05 -3.53 11.24
CA ASP A 29 14.17 -3.45 10.32
C ASP A 29 14.70 -1.99 10.30
N LEU A 30 15.96 -1.76 10.67
CA LEU A 30 16.59 -0.45 10.65
C LEU A 30 17.41 -0.27 9.38
N LEU A 31 17.50 0.97 8.88
CA LEU A 31 18.40 1.29 7.77
C LEU A 31 19.79 1.61 8.32
N GLU A 32 20.81 0.99 7.75
CA GLU A 32 22.20 1.19 8.11
C GLU A 32 23.05 1.49 6.86
N ALA A 33 24.13 2.22 7.06
CA ALA A 33 25.10 2.50 6.01
C ALA A 33 26.48 2.80 6.58
N GLU A 34 27.51 2.20 6.00
CA GLU A 34 28.90 2.58 6.27
C GLU A 34 29.29 3.78 5.40
N VAL A 35 29.86 4.79 6.03
CA VAL A 35 30.36 6.00 5.35
C VAL A 35 31.77 6.28 5.82
N GLU A 36 32.66 6.60 4.89
CA GLU A 36 34.02 7.04 5.21
C GLU A 36 34.02 8.57 5.44
N LEU A 37 34.31 8.99 6.68
CA LEU A 37 34.45 10.38 7.08
C LEU A 37 35.90 10.63 7.53
N ASP A 38 36.62 11.50 6.84
CA ASP A 38 38.01 11.87 7.14
C ASP A 38 38.94 10.66 7.37
N GLY A 39 38.74 9.57 6.59
CA GLY A 39 39.52 8.34 6.67
C GLY A 39 39.10 7.35 7.76
N GLN A 40 38.02 7.64 8.52
CA GLN A 40 37.41 6.73 9.47
C GLN A 40 36.11 6.13 8.90
N LYS A 41 35.93 4.83 9.08
CA LYS A 41 34.67 4.15 8.76
C LYS A 41 33.68 4.40 9.90
N VAL A 42 32.57 5.03 9.57
CA VAL A 42 31.47 5.35 10.50
C VAL A 42 30.23 4.64 10.03
N GLU A 43 29.60 3.90 10.93
CA GLU A 43 28.33 3.26 10.69
C GLU A 43 27.18 4.18 11.12
N PHE A 44 26.29 4.51 10.19
CA PHE A 44 25.09 5.29 10.45
C PHE A 44 23.87 4.39 10.51
N VAL A 45 23.11 4.51 11.60
CA VAL A 45 21.85 3.76 11.80
C VAL A 45 20.69 4.74 11.87
N ASP A 46 19.67 4.55 11.00
CA ASP A 46 18.46 5.37 10.98
C ASP A 46 17.42 4.78 11.94
N LEU A 47 17.28 5.40 13.12
CA LEU A 47 16.30 5.00 14.14
C LEU A 47 14.91 5.60 13.84
N PRO A 48 13.81 4.97 14.30
CA PRO A 48 12.48 5.53 14.18
C PRO A 48 12.37 6.96 14.74
N GLY A 49 11.45 7.74 14.19
CA GLY A 49 11.23 9.11 14.66
C GLY A 49 10.41 9.14 15.94
N ILE A 50 10.96 9.69 17.02
CA ILE A 50 10.33 9.78 18.34
C ILE A 50 10.13 11.22 18.76
N TYR A 51 9.20 11.47 19.69
CA TYR A 51 8.99 12.80 20.31
C TYR A 51 9.73 12.93 21.63
N ASP A 52 9.80 11.85 22.38
CA ASP A 52 10.55 11.75 23.64
C ASP A 52 11.09 10.33 23.86
N LEU A 53 11.77 10.12 24.99
CA LEU A 53 12.36 8.83 25.38
C LEU A 53 11.55 8.14 26.49
N GLU A 54 10.27 8.46 26.68
CA GLU A 54 9.46 7.88 27.77
C GLU A 54 8.93 6.46 27.49
N GLY A 55 9.01 6.01 26.20
CA GLY A 55 8.66 4.62 25.83
C GLY A 55 7.16 4.32 25.70
N TYR A 56 6.33 5.34 25.54
CA TYR A 56 4.89 5.16 25.37
C TYR A 56 4.52 4.59 24.00
N SER A 57 5.23 4.99 22.95
CA SER A 57 4.99 4.48 21.60
C SER A 57 5.85 3.25 21.27
N GLU A 58 5.47 2.50 20.22
CA GLU A 58 6.27 1.36 19.71
C GLU A 58 7.63 1.85 19.20
N ASP A 59 7.65 2.99 18.49
CA ASP A 59 8.88 3.62 17.97
C ASP A 59 9.84 4.03 19.10
N GLU A 60 9.32 4.62 20.17
CA GLU A 60 10.12 5.01 21.35
C GLU A 60 10.75 3.80 22.05
N ARG A 61 9.98 2.71 22.20
CA ARG A 61 10.49 1.45 22.75
C ARG A 61 11.59 0.83 21.90
N VAL A 62 11.48 0.94 20.56
CA VAL A 62 12.53 0.49 19.64
C VAL A 62 13.82 1.28 19.85
N VAL A 63 13.73 2.62 19.96
CA VAL A 63 14.89 3.48 20.22
C VAL A 63 15.51 3.21 21.59
N GLN A 64 14.69 3.06 22.63
CA GLN A 64 15.17 2.67 23.96
C GLN A 64 15.91 1.32 23.94
N SER A 65 15.28 0.28 23.34
CA SER A 65 15.86 -1.05 23.21
C SER A 65 17.19 -1.02 22.43
N PHE A 66 17.30 -0.17 21.43
CA PHE A 66 18.54 0.01 20.67
C PHE A 66 19.66 0.58 21.59
N PHE A 67 19.36 1.65 22.30
CA PHE A 67 20.31 2.27 23.23
C PHE A 67 20.69 1.36 24.41
N GLU A 68 19.78 0.51 24.89
CA GLU A 68 20.03 -0.47 25.95
C GLU A 68 20.89 -1.66 25.49
N THR A 69 20.95 -1.91 24.17
CA THR A 69 21.58 -3.11 23.63
C THR A 69 22.92 -2.81 22.95
N TYR A 70 23.02 -1.67 22.27
CA TYR A 70 24.16 -1.34 21.42
C TYR A 70 24.90 -0.10 21.91
N PRO A 71 26.26 -0.12 21.92
CA PRO A 71 27.04 1.07 22.21
C PRO A 71 26.86 2.10 21.09
N VAL A 72 26.73 3.36 21.46
CA VAL A 72 26.56 4.48 20.54
C VAL A 72 27.62 5.53 20.84
N ASP A 73 28.46 5.85 19.85
CA ASP A 73 29.52 6.84 19.99
C ASP A 73 28.99 8.27 19.87
N LEU A 74 27.97 8.50 19.02
CA LEU A 74 27.40 9.82 18.80
C LEU A 74 25.92 9.73 18.39
N VAL A 75 25.07 10.55 19.00
CA VAL A 75 23.65 10.69 18.64
C VAL A 75 23.42 11.92 17.79
N LEU A 76 22.83 11.77 16.62
CA LEU A 76 22.38 12.89 15.80
C LEU A 76 20.90 13.19 16.09
N VAL A 77 20.63 14.27 16.81
CA VAL A 77 19.26 14.70 17.14
C VAL A 77 18.79 15.67 16.07
N ILE A 78 17.88 15.20 15.18
CA ILE A 78 17.37 16.00 14.08
C ILE A 78 16.02 16.60 14.45
N LEU A 79 15.91 17.93 14.43
CA LEU A 79 14.71 18.70 14.77
C LEU A 79 14.30 19.58 13.59
N ASN A 80 13.03 19.99 13.59
CA ASN A 80 12.54 21.03 12.67
C ASN A 80 12.77 22.43 13.27
N ALA A 81 13.60 23.22 12.63
CA ALA A 81 13.92 24.58 13.07
C ALA A 81 12.66 25.48 13.18
N ALA A 82 11.64 25.22 12.35
CA ALA A 82 10.37 25.98 12.39
C ALA A 82 9.43 25.56 13.54
N GLN A 83 9.75 24.46 14.25
CA GLN A 83 8.94 23.90 15.35
C GLN A 83 9.80 23.58 16.58
N ILE A 84 10.88 24.30 16.74
CA ILE A 84 11.85 24.05 17.80
C ILE A 84 11.25 24.15 19.20
N ASP A 85 10.25 25.02 19.39
CA ASP A 85 9.51 25.20 20.63
C ASP A 85 8.87 23.88 21.14
N ARG A 86 8.42 23.04 20.24
CA ARG A 86 7.77 21.77 20.55
C ARG A 86 8.74 20.58 20.62
N GLN A 87 9.91 20.73 20.03
CA GLN A 87 10.82 19.62 19.80
C GLN A 87 12.07 19.67 20.70
N ILE A 88 12.32 20.76 21.42
CA ILE A 88 13.52 20.96 22.25
C ILE A 88 13.61 19.99 23.45
N ARG A 89 12.50 19.35 23.82
CA ARG A 89 12.48 18.36 24.90
C ARG A 89 13.42 17.19 24.63
N LEU A 90 13.46 16.65 23.43
CA LEU A 90 14.28 15.49 23.09
C LEU A 90 15.79 15.73 23.27
N PRO A 91 16.40 16.80 22.73
CA PRO A 91 17.82 17.06 23.05
C PRO A 91 18.10 17.29 24.52
N LEU A 92 17.17 17.87 25.29
CA LEU A 92 17.32 17.98 26.74
C LEU A 92 17.31 16.63 27.45
N GLN A 93 16.49 15.67 26.99
CA GLN A 93 16.50 14.30 27.49
C GLN A 93 17.83 13.60 27.14
N VAL A 94 18.32 13.75 25.90
CA VAL A 94 19.62 13.19 25.47
C VAL A 94 20.77 13.78 26.30
N LYS A 95 20.72 15.09 26.60
CA LYS A 95 21.66 15.75 27.54
C LYS A 95 21.60 15.14 28.94
N ALA A 96 20.39 14.96 29.47
CA ALA A 96 20.18 14.39 30.79
C ALA A 96 20.72 12.95 30.92
N LEU A 97 20.74 12.20 29.82
CA LEU A 97 21.35 10.88 29.73
C LEU A 97 22.87 10.92 29.53
N GLY A 98 23.48 12.10 29.44
CA GLY A 98 24.92 12.26 29.25
C GLY A 98 25.45 11.75 27.91
N MET A 99 24.58 11.48 26.93
CA MET A 99 24.98 10.95 25.62
C MET A 99 25.66 12.01 24.77
N PRO A 100 26.80 11.69 24.13
CA PRO A 100 27.40 12.58 23.13
C PRO A 100 26.41 12.80 21.99
N ALA A 101 26.11 14.07 21.68
CA ALA A 101 25.14 14.36 20.63
C ALA A 101 25.45 15.63 19.85
N VAL A 102 25.00 15.66 18.59
CA VAL A 102 24.96 16.85 17.73
C VAL A 102 23.50 17.14 17.38
N VAL A 103 23.06 18.36 17.63
CA VAL A 103 21.70 18.80 17.30
C VAL A 103 21.70 19.43 15.89
N ILE A 104 20.91 18.85 15.00
CA ILE A 104 20.76 19.34 13.63
C ILE A 104 19.36 19.94 13.49
N LEU A 105 19.29 21.26 13.37
CA LEU A 105 18.07 22.01 13.13
C LEU A 105 17.83 22.06 11.61
N ASN A 106 17.09 21.09 11.11
CA ASN A 106 16.73 21.04 9.70
C ASN A 106 15.56 21.98 9.36
N MET A 107 15.30 22.21 8.07
CA MET A 107 14.28 23.16 7.59
C MET A 107 14.56 24.61 8.00
N ALA A 108 15.84 25.00 8.06
CA ALA A 108 16.26 26.36 8.36
C ALA A 108 15.68 27.41 7.39
N ASP A 109 15.45 27.02 6.13
CA ASP A 109 14.76 27.81 5.12
C ASP A 109 13.30 28.13 5.52
N GLU A 110 12.60 27.19 6.11
CA GLU A 110 11.23 27.39 6.61
C GLU A 110 11.20 28.29 7.85
N ALA A 111 12.10 28.06 8.81
CA ALA A 111 12.23 28.91 9.99
C ALA A 111 12.47 30.38 9.59
N LYS A 112 13.38 30.61 8.63
CA LYS A 112 13.63 31.93 8.07
C LYS A 112 12.41 32.52 7.38
N HIS A 113 11.66 31.70 6.63
CA HIS A 113 10.42 32.14 5.97
C HIS A 113 9.34 32.56 6.98
N PHE A 114 9.24 31.87 8.12
CA PHE A 114 8.32 32.23 9.20
C PHE A 114 8.84 33.35 10.11
N GLY A 115 10.03 33.89 9.83
CA GLY A 115 10.63 34.97 10.63
C GLY A 115 11.16 34.52 11.99
N ILE A 116 11.34 33.20 12.18
CA ILE A 116 11.92 32.63 13.38
C ILE A 116 13.43 32.80 13.30
N LYS A 117 14.00 33.45 14.31
CA LYS A 117 15.46 33.60 14.41
C LYS A 117 15.97 32.71 15.54
N ILE A 118 16.95 31.91 15.24
CA ILE A 118 17.59 30.97 16.20
C ILE A 118 19.05 31.38 16.33
N ASP A 119 19.47 31.64 17.56
CA ASP A 119 20.88 31.86 17.88
C ASP A 119 21.56 30.52 18.16
N GLU A 120 22.24 29.96 17.13
CA GLU A 120 22.92 28.66 17.20
C GLU A 120 23.96 28.59 18.34
N HIS A 121 24.68 29.70 18.58
CA HIS A 121 25.74 29.73 19.59
C HIS A 121 25.18 29.68 21.02
N LYS A 122 24.18 30.51 21.31
CA LYS A 122 23.54 30.49 22.63
C LYS A 122 22.79 29.16 22.88
N LEU A 123 22.17 28.62 21.83
CA LEU A 123 21.47 27.35 21.95
C LEU A 123 22.46 26.19 22.20
N ALA A 124 23.60 26.19 21.51
CA ALA A 124 24.66 25.22 21.74
C ALA A 124 25.25 25.32 23.16
N GLU A 125 25.42 26.52 23.67
CA GLU A 125 25.89 26.77 25.04
C GLU A 125 24.89 26.23 26.09
N LYS A 126 23.59 26.54 25.95
CA LYS A 126 22.55 26.04 26.87
C LYS A 126 22.34 24.55 26.80
N LEU A 127 22.39 23.95 25.61
CA LEU A 127 22.29 22.51 25.43
C LEU A 127 23.58 21.76 25.80
N GLU A 128 24.72 22.47 25.84
CA GLU A 128 26.07 21.86 25.98
C GLU A 128 26.37 20.84 24.86
N MET A 129 25.81 21.10 23.68
CA MET A 129 25.95 20.26 22.48
C MET A 129 26.13 21.15 21.25
N PRO A 130 26.90 20.70 20.26
CA PRO A 130 26.94 21.39 18.97
C PRO A 130 25.57 21.49 18.32
N VAL A 131 25.19 22.68 17.87
CA VAL A 131 23.95 22.95 17.14
C VAL A 131 24.31 23.45 15.76
N VAL A 132 23.64 22.96 14.72
CA VAL A 132 23.85 23.38 13.33
C VAL A 132 22.51 23.55 12.62
N LEU A 133 22.31 24.71 12.00
CA LEU A 133 21.18 24.98 11.11
C LEU A 133 21.44 24.39 9.72
N VAL A 134 20.52 23.56 9.24
CA VAL A 134 20.63 22.85 7.97
C VAL A 134 19.34 22.98 7.17
N SER A 135 19.43 23.06 5.85
CA SER A 135 18.32 22.73 4.96
C SER A 135 18.74 21.50 4.12
N ALA A 136 18.33 20.32 4.55
CA ALA A 136 18.68 19.06 3.89
C ALA A 136 18.17 19.02 2.44
N LYS A 137 17.08 19.73 2.14
CA LYS A 137 16.50 19.85 0.80
C LYS A 137 17.44 20.61 -0.15
N TYR A 138 17.98 21.74 0.28
CA TYR A 138 18.82 22.61 -0.55
C TYR A 138 20.32 22.39 -0.32
N GLY A 139 20.71 21.68 0.74
CA GLY A 139 22.10 21.38 1.08
C GLY A 139 22.82 22.51 1.80
N SER A 140 22.15 23.60 2.20
CA SER A 140 22.75 24.64 3.02
C SER A 140 23.06 24.11 4.43
N GLY A 141 24.21 24.49 5.00
CA GLY A 141 24.67 24.02 6.31
C GLY A 141 25.20 22.59 6.36
N TYR A 142 25.08 21.81 5.29
CA TYR A 142 25.44 20.39 5.26
C TYR A 142 26.93 20.14 5.53
N ALA A 143 27.82 20.91 4.89
CA ALA A 143 29.26 20.78 5.10
C ALA A 143 29.67 21.09 6.54
N ILE A 144 29.03 22.09 7.17
CA ILE A 144 29.24 22.46 8.57
C ILE A 144 28.77 21.33 9.48
N ALA A 145 27.62 20.74 9.18
CA ALA A 145 27.09 19.61 9.95
C ALA A 145 28.04 18.40 9.90
N LEU A 146 28.52 18.02 8.72
CA LEU A 146 29.50 16.93 8.59
C LEU A 146 30.77 17.23 9.36
N HIS A 147 31.33 18.44 9.23
CA HIS A 147 32.53 18.82 9.98
C HIS A 147 32.34 18.73 11.49
N LYS A 148 31.18 19.18 12.01
CA LYS A 148 30.86 19.06 13.43
C LYS A 148 30.70 17.59 13.86
N ILE A 149 30.07 16.75 13.07
CA ILE A 149 29.95 15.32 13.32
C ILE A 149 31.34 14.68 13.44
N THR A 150 32.22 14.94 12.45
CA THR A 150 33.59 14.40 12.46
C THR A 150 34.39 14.93 13.64
N GLN A 151 34.24 16.20 14.02
CA GLN A 151 34.92 16.81 15.15
C GLN A 151 34.49 16.15 16.48
N GLU A 152 33.19 15.83 16.64
CA GLU A 152 32.68 15.17 17.85
C GLU A 152 33.09 13.70 17.92
N LEU A 153 33.12 13.00 16.78
CA LEU A 153 33.60 11.62 16.70
C LEU A 153 35.12 11.49 16.98
N ALA A 154 35.91 12.52 16.67
CA ALA A 154 37.34 12.52 16.93
C ALA A 154 37.70 12.75 18.41
N GLN A 155 36.75 13.13 19.27
CA GLN A 155 36.97 13.27 20.69
C GLN A 155 37.00 11.89 21.35
N GLU A 156 38.11 11.53 22.00
CA GLU A 156 38.19 10.32 22.81
C GLU A 156 37.24 10.43 24.02
N ARG A 157 36.08 9.81 23.90
CA ARG A 157 35.10 9.69 24.98
C ARG A 157 34.90 8.23 25.32
N VAL A 158 34.70 7.94 26.58
CA VAL A 158 34.33 6.59 27.02
C VAL A 158 32.83 6.43 26.74
N PRO A 159 32.43 5.48 25.88
CA PRO A 159 31.01 5.22 25.63
C PRO A 159 30.30 4.88 26.94
N ILE A 160 29.10 5.40 27.11
CA ILE A 160 28.27 5.03 28.28
C ILE A 160 27.90 3.56 28.14
N ALA A 161 28.14 2.77 29.17
CA ALA A 161 27.78 1.35 29.13
C ALA A 161 26.25 1.19 28.98
N PRO A 162 25.77 0.29 28.08
CA PRO A 162 24.35 0.08 27.87
C PRO A 162 23.53 -0.16 29.14
N ILE A 163 24.13 -0.84 30.14
CA ILE A 163 23.50 -1.09 31.45
C ILE A 163 23.26 0.20 32.23
N GLU A 164 24.20 1.13 32.19
CA GLU A 164 24.06 2.41 32.89
C GLU A 164 23.03 3.29 32.18
N LEU A 165 23.05 3.28 30.85
CA LEU A 165 22.06 3.99 30.01
C LEU A 165 20.65 3.47 30.26
N LYS A 166 20.48 2.15 30.35
CA LYS A 166 19.22 1.53 30.74
C LYS A 166 18.70 2.05 32.07
N ARG A 167 19.54 2.08 33.09
CA ARG A 167 19.19 2.58 34.41
C ARG A 167 18.79 4.06 34.40
N GLN A 168 19.45 4.87 33.58
CA GLN A 168 19.16 6.29 33.45
C GLN A 168 17.84 6.51 32.68
N ILE A 169 17.54 5.72 31.64
CA ILE A 169 16.28 5.76 30.91
C ILE A 169 15.11 5.33 31.82
N GLU A 170 15.28 4.25 32.58
CA GLU A 170 14.28 3.76 33.55
C GLU A 170 14.00 4.78 34.68
N ALA A 171 14.98 5.62 35.04
CA ALA A 171 14.78 6.71 35.99
C ALA A 171 13.92 7.86 35.46
N HIS A 172 13.56 7.82 34.18
CA HIS A 172 12.72 8.81 33.46
C HIS A 172 13.10 10.27 33.76
N PRO A 173 14.10 10.84 33.08
CA PRO A 173 14.46 12.24 33.29
C PRO A 173 13.29 13.13 32.80
N SER A 174 12.39 13.48 33.71
CA SER A 174 11.32 14.43 33.38
C SER A 174 11.93 15.81 33.22
N ILE A 175 11.84 16.35 32.01
CA ILE A 175 12.28 17.71 31.71
C ILE A 175 11.13 18.66 32.10
N PRO A 176 11.31 19.51 33.12
CA PRO A 176 10.29 20.45 33.54
C PRO A 176 10.08 21.53 32.47
N GLU A 177 8.85 21.97 32.30
CA GLU A 177 8.46 22.98 31.32
C GLU A 177 9.21 24.31 31.52
N SER A 178 9.55 24.65 32.76
CA SER A 178 10.37 25.82 33.10
C SER A 178 11.75 25.79 32.44
N GLN A 179 12.38 24.61 32.38
CA GLN A 179 13.69 24.43 31.75
C GLN A 179 13.60 24.59 30.22
N ILE A 180 12.51 24.10 29.63
CA ILE A 180 12.23 24.29 28.19
C ILE A 180 12.09 25.77 27.88
N GLN A 181 11.28 26.48 28.66
CA GLN A 181 11.08 27.92 28.49
C GLN A 181 12.37 28.73 28.73
N GLU A 182 13.18 28.37 29.70
CA GLU A 182 14.47 29.01 29.97
C GLU A 182 15.45 28.85 28.79
N VAL A 183 15.48 27.68 28.16
CA VAL A 183 16.32 27.46 26.98
C VAL A 183 15.83 28.27 25.79
N LEU A 184 14.52 28.33 25.56
CA LEU A 184 13.94 29.00 24.40
C LEU A 184 13.92 30.52 24.49
N ALA A 185 13.73 31.08 25.70
CA ALA A 185 13.51 32.52 25.91
C ALA A 185 14.63 33.40 25.34
N ASP A 186 15.90 32.98 25.47
CA ASP A 186 17.06 33.77 25.04
C ASP A 186 17.68 33.27 23.73
N THR A 187 17.23 32.12 23.21
CA THR A 187 17.84 31.44 22.06
C THR A 187 16.99 31.49 20.81
N VAL A 188 15.66 31.69 20.95
CA VAL A 188 14.72 31.67 19.84
C VAL A 188 13.81 32.90 19.89
N GLU A 189 13.94 33.76 18.90
CA GLU A 189 13.01 34.87 18.71
C GLU A 189 11.84 34.43 17.82
N MET A 190 10.66 34.28 18.43
CA MET A 190 9.44 34.01 17.66
C MET A 190 8.72 35.31 17.34
N PRO A 191 8.26 35.51 16.10
CA PRO A 191 7.49 36.73 15.75
C PRO A 191 6.18 36.74 16.51
N SER A 192 5.85 37.88 17.11
CA SER A 192 4.63 38.12 17.91
C SER A 192 3.30 37.97 17.14
N ARG A 193 3.35 37.99 15.82
CA ARG A 193 2.25 37.67 14.90
C ARG A 193 2.80 36.81 13.77
N LEU A 194 2.52 35.51 13.81
CA LEU A 194 2.61 34.68 12.63
C LEU A 194 1.60 35.25 11.62
N PHE A 195 2.08 35.69 10.45
CA PHE A 195 1.18 35.97 9.33
C PHE A 195 0.37 34.71 9.08
N LYS A 196 -0.98 34.84 8.94
CA LYS A 196 -1.82 33.70 8.54
C LYS A 196 -1.22 33.14 7.26
N THR A 197 -0.58 31.99 7.38
CA THR A 197 0.06 31.31 6.27
C THR A 197 -0.99 30.90 5.25
N LEU A 198 -0.59 30.70 4.01
CA LEU A 198 -1.49 30.14 2.99
C LEU A 198 -2.15 28.86 3.51
N THR A 199 -1.39 28.05 4.27
CA THR A 199 -1.87 26.83 4.93
C THR A 199 -3.04 27.10 5.87
N GLU A 200 -2.97 28.09 6.75
CA GLU A 200 -4.06 28.41 7.69
C GLU A 200 -5.31 28.93 6.97
N ARG A 201 -5.12 29.66 5.88
CA ARG A 201 -6.25 30.13 5.05
C ARG A 201 -6.94 28.96 4.34
N LEU A 202 -6.17 28.02 3.80
CA LEU A 202 -6.70 26.83 3.18
C LEU A 202 -7.36 25.91 4.22
N ASP A 203 -6.75 25.74 5.39
CA ASP A 203 -7.28 24.93 6.48
C ASP A 203 -8.60 25.51 7.03
N ALA A 204 -8.77 26.81 7.05
CA ALA A 204 -10.05 27.43 7.44
C ALA A 204 -11.22 27.01 6.53
N VAL A 205 -10.95 26.66 5.26
CA VAL A 205 -11.95 26.18 4.31
C VAL A 205 -12.01 24.66 4.30
N LEU A 206 -10.87 23.99 4.20
CA LEU A 206 -10.79 22.54 4.03
C LEU A 206 -11.11 21.75 5.30
N LEU A 207 -10.86 22.32 6.49
CA LEU A 207 -11.22 21.74 7.78
C LEU A 207 -12.53 22.30 8.36
N HIS A 208 -13.30 23.04 7.56
CA HIS A 208 -14.57 23.59 8.02
C HIS A 208 -15.57 22.46 8.34
N PRO A 209 -16.27 22.49 9.49
CA PRO A 209 -17.13 21.40 9.95
C PRO A 209 -18.21 20.96 8.94
N LEU A 210 -18.74 21.90 8.16
CA LEU A 210 -19.78 21.61 7.15
C LEU A 210 -19.22 21.44 5.73
N LEU A 211 -18.16 22.18 5.36
CA LEU A 211 -17.62 22.18 4.00
C LEU A 211 -16.50 21.16 3.81
N GLY A 212 -15.79 20.80 4.87
CA GLY A 212 -14.61 19.94 4.78
C GLY A 212 -14.94 18.57 4.19
N LEU A 213 -16.00 17.93 4.63
CA LEU A 213 -16.40 16.61 4.13
C LEU A 213 -16.86 16.64 2.66
N PRO A 214 -17.74 17.54 2.20
CA PRO A 214 -18.03 17.70 0.78
C PRO A 214 -16.79 18.00 -0.08
N LEU A 215 -15.90 18.87 0.38
CA LEU A 215 -14.65 19.19 -0.32
C LEU A 215 -13.71 17.99 -0.39
N PHE A 216 -13.69 17.16 0.65
CA PHE A 216 -12.96 15.91 0.64
C PHE A 216 -13.47 14.95 -0.45
N PHE A 217 -14.78 14.71 -0.53
CA PHE A 217 -15.34 13.87 -1.58
C PHE A 217 -15.15 14.47 -2.97
N LEU A 218 -15.24 15.79 -3.09
CA LEU A 218 -14.95 16.48 -4.35
C LEU A 218 -13.47 16.31 -4.76
N SER A 219 -12.53 16.39 -3.83
CA SER A 219 -11.11 16.19 -4.15
C SER A 219 -10.81 14.77 -4.63
N ILE A 220 -11.43 13.77 -4.01
CA ILE A 220 -11.34 12.37 -4.43
C ILE A 220 -11.99 12.17 -5.81
N TYR A 221 -13.17 12.75 -6.02
CA TYR A 221 -13.83 12.71 -7.32
C TYR A 221 -12.93 13.31 -8.41
N LEU A 222 -12.35 14.49 -8.18
CA LEU A 222 -11.43 15.13 -9.13
C LEU A 222 -10.16 14.30 -9.37
N MET A 223 -9.65 13.64 -8.33
CA MET A 223 -8.52 12.71 -8.47
C MET A 223 -8.87 11.54 -9.40
N PHE A 224 -10.02 10.89 -9.18
CA PHE A 224 -10.46 9.80 -10.06
C PHE A 224 -10.78 10.29 -11.47
N GLU A 225 -11.48 11.41 -11.60
CA GLU A 225 -11.79 12.01 -12.91
C GLU A 225 -10.52 12.29 -13.72
N PHE A 226 -9.48 12.81 -13.07
CA PHE A 226 -8.18 13.02 -13.70
C PHE A 226 -7.54 11.70 -14.16
N VAL A 227 -7.58 10.68 -13.30
CA VAL A 227 -7.03 9.35 -13.64
C VAL A 227 -7.75 8.76 -14.86
N TRP A 228 -9.08 8.91 -14.95
CA TRP A 228 -9.86 8.44 -16.09
C TRP A 228 -9.59 9.28 -17.34
N LEU A 229 -9.62 10.59 -17.22
CA LEU A 229 -9.42 11.52 -18.33
C LEU A 229 -8.03 11.39 -18.99
N VAL A 230 -7.00 11.12 -18.21
CA VAL A 230 -5.62 11.01 -18.71
C VAL A 230 -5.21 9.54 -18.90
N GLY A 231 -5.58 8.68 -17.96
CA GLY A 231 -5.16 7.28 -17.93
C GLY A 231 -5.79 6.45 -19.05
N LEU A 232 -7.10 6.62 -19.35
CA LEU A 232 -7.74 5.85 -20.43
C LEU A 232 -7.19 6.19 -21.82
N PRO A 233 -7.06 7.44 -22.28
CA PRO A 233 -6.45 7.73 -23.56
C PRO A 233 -5.01 7.21 -23.69
N LEU A 234 -4.24 7.24 -22.59
CA LEU A 234 -2.88 6.66 -22.57
C LEU A 234 -2.93 5.13 -22.65
N GLN A 235 -3.94 4.50 -22.09
CA GLN A 235 -4.18 3.06 -22.21
C GLN A 235 -4.52 2.70 -23.66
N ASP A 236 -5.42 3.44 -24.32
CA ASP A 236 -5.77 3.24 -25.72
C ASP A 236 -4.55 3.33 -26.65
N VAL A 237 -3.65 4.28 -26.37
CA VAL A 237 -2.36 4.39 -27.08
C VAL A 237 -1.47 3.17 -26.82
N ALA A 238 -1.41 2.68 -25.60
CA ALA A 238 -0.64 1.48 -25.27
C ALA A 238 -1.22 0.24 -25.95
N ASP A 239 -2.56 0.11 -26.01
CA ASP A 239 -3.27 -0.96 -26.73
C ASP A 239 -2.98 -0.90 -28.25
N ALA A 240 -2.99 0.30 -28.82
CA ALA A 240 -2.65 0.49 -30.23
C ALA A 240 -1.18 0.11 -30.52
N ILE A 241 -0.25 0.49 -29.64
CA ILE A 241 1.18 0.15 -29.77
C ILE A 241 1.39 -1.37 -29.65
N THR A 242 0.77 -2.01 -28.67
CA THR A 242 0.88 -3.47 -28.49
C THR A 242 0.21 -4.22 -29.65
N GLY A 243 -0.95 -3.79 -30.13
CA GLY A 243 -1.60 -4.36 -31.32
C GLY A 243 -0.74 -4.22 -32.58
N TRP A 244 -0.19 -3.04 -32.83
CA TRP A 244 0.73 -2.80 -33.94
C TRP A 244 1.99 -3.68 -33.83
N LEU A 245 2.58 -3.81 -32.66
CA LEU A 245 3.76 -4.65 -32.43
C LEU A 245 3.44 -6.13 -32.68
N GLN A 246 2.24 -6.58 -32.31
CA GLN A 246 1.77 -7.94 -32.60
C GLN A 246 1.72 -8.19 -34.10
N GLU A 247 1.12 -7.29 -34.86
CA GLU A 247 0.95 -7.44 -36.32
C GLU A 247 2.27 -7.34 -37.07
N VAL A 248 3.13 -6.37 -36.72
CA VAL A 248 4.34 -6.07 -37.51
C VAL A 248 5.53 -6.92 -37.11
N ALA A 249 5.71 -7.20 -35.81
CA ALA A 249 6.90 -7.89 -35.32
C ALA A 249 6.65 -9.36 -34.99
N ILE A 250 5.52 -9.71 -34.41
CA ILE A 250 5.29 -11.06 -33.85
C ILE A 250 4.60 -11.98 -34.87
N ALA A 251 3.54 -11.52 -35.52
CA ALA A 251 2.80 -12.30 -36.47
C ALA A 251 3.66 -12.81 -37.66
N PRO A 252 4.55 -12.01 -38.27
CA PRO A 252 5.39 -12.48 -39.37
C PRO A 252 6.38 -13.58 -38.98
N VAL A 253 6.93 -13.48 -37.76
CA VAL A 253 7.90 -14.45 -37.23
C VAL A 253 7.24 -15.78 -36.89
N THR A 254 5.96 -15.75 -36.55
CA THR A 254 5.20 -16.94 -36.09
C THR A 254 4.42 -17.63 -37.19
N VAL A 255 4.36 -17.07 -38.43
CA VAL A 255 3.60 -17.62 -39.58
C VAL A 255 4.02 -19.07 -39.92
N ASN A 256 5.32 -19.38 -39.82
CA ASN A 256 5.85 -20.71 -40.19
C ASN A 256 5.82 -21.73 -39.03
N LEU A 257 5.32 -21.33 -37.86
CA LEU A 257 5.20 -22.21 -36.71
C LEU A 257 3.90 -23.03 -36.79
N SER A 258 3.89 -24.21 -36.14
CA SER A 258 2.65 -24.96 -35.99
C SER A 258 1.60 -24.13 -35.22
N GLU A 259 0.33 -24.42 -35.47
CA GLU A 259 -0.80 -23.71 -34.84
C GLU A 259 -0.68 -23.62 -33.32
N PHE A 260 -0.21 -24.70 -32.70
CA PHE A 260 0.12 -24.76 -31.28
C PHE A 260 1.14 -23.70 -30.86
N TRP A 261 2.33 -23.67 -31.50
CA TRP A 261 3.39 -22.72 -31.14
C TRP A 261 3.06 -21.27 -31.48
N ARG A 262 2.32 -21.07 -32.56
CA ARG A 262 1.83 -19.73 -32.94
C ARG A 262 0.90 -19.18 -31.88
N GLY A 263 -0.13 -19.92 -31.48
CA GLY A 263 -1.06 -19.51 -30.44
C GLY A 263 -0.36 -19.32 -29.09
N PHE A 264 0.62 -20.21 -28.75
CA PHE A 264 1.40 -20.04 -27.52
C PHE A 264 2.15 -18.68 -27.48
N LEU A 265 2.84 -18.35 -28.55
CA LEU A 265 3.64 -17.12 -28.61
C LEU A 265 2.79 -15.87 -28.75
N VAL A 266 1.75 -15.91 -29.58
CA VAL A 266 0.90 -14.76 -29.90
C VAL A 266 -0.18 -14.55 -28.83
N ASP A 267 -0.98 -15.56 -28.54
CA ASP A 267 -2.15 -15.41 -27.67
C ASP A 267 -1.77 -15.60 -26.19
N GLY A 268 -0.88 -16.56 -25.90
CA GLY A 268 -0.44 -16.85 -24.55
C GLY A 268 0.61 -15.84 -24.03
N LEU A 269 1.82 -15.90 -24.57
CA LEU A 269 2.94 -15.14 -24.03
C LEU A 269 2.82 -13.64 -24.34
N TYR A 270 2.63 -13.30 -25.61
CA TYR A 270 2.53 -11.91 -26.03
C TYR A 270 1.23 -11.27 -25.55
N GLY A 271 0.10 -11.94 -25.70
CA GLY A 271 -1.19 -11.43 -25.22
C GLY A 271 -1.19 -11.11 -23.73
N GLY A 272 -0.55 -11.98 -22.92
CA GLY A 272 -0.35 -11.70 -21.48
C GLY A 272 0.52 -10.48 -21.21
N LEU A 273 1.63 -10.34 -21.93
CA LEU A 273 2.50 -9.15 -21.81
C LEU A 273 1.80 -7.89 -22.29
N ALA A 274 1.08 -7.95 -23.41
CA ALA A 274 0.32 -6.84 -23.94
C ALA A 274 -0.73 -6.36 -22.96
N THR A 275 -1.51 -7.26 -22.37
CA THR A 275 -2.50 -6.91 -21.33
C THR A 275 -1.87 -6.17 -20.15
N VAL A 276 -0.70 -6.63 -19.66
CA VAL A 276 0.01 -5.91 -18.59
C VAL A 276 0.45 -4.52 -19.06
N ALA A 277 1.04 -4.45 -20.26
CA ALA A 277 1.53 -3.20 -20.82
C ALA A 277 0.41 -2.15 -21.00
N SER A 278 -0.77 -2.59 -21.38
CA SER A 278 -1.97 -1.75 -21.53
C SER A 278 -2.43 -1.11 -20.22
N PHE A 279 -2.29 -1.80 -19.09
CA PHE A 279 -2.65 -1.24 -17.77
C PHE A 279 -1.60 -0.32 -17.17
N ILE A 280 -0.34 -0.36 -17.63
CA ILE A 280 0.76 0.46 -17.09
C ILE A 280 0.42 1.96 -17.06
N PRO A 281 -0.08 2.59 -18.14
CA PRO A 281 -0.35 4.03 -18.13
C PRO A 281 -1.41 4.44 -17.10
N LEU A 282 -2.47 3.65 -16.96
CA LEU A 282 -3.52 3.90 -15.96
C LEU A 282 -2.95 3.84 -14.52
N VAL A 283 -2.14 2.83 -14.26
CA VAL A 283 -1.49 2.63 -12.96
C VAL A 283 -0.50 3.76 -12.66
N ILE A 284 0.29 4.18 -13.64
CA ILE A 284 1.22 5.33 -13.51
C ILE A 284 0.44 6.58 -13.14
N THR A 285 -0.63 6.90 -13.89
CA THR A 285 -1.45 8.08 -13.66
C THR A 285 -2.06 8.07 -12.27
N PHE A 286 -2.54 6.91 -11.80
CA PHE A 286 -3.07 6.74 -10.45
C PHE A 286 -2.01 6.99 -9.36
N PHE A 287 -0.84 6.35 -9.46
CA PHE A 287 0.24 6.55 -8.48
C PHE A 287 0.79 7.98 -8.51
N PHE A 288 0.83 8.60 -9.68
CA PHE A 288 1.24 10.00 -9.82
C PHE A 288 0.28 10.94 -9.07
N MET A 289 -1.02 10.80 -9.29
CA MET A 289 -2.03 11.60 -8.56
C MET A 289 -2.02 11.32 -7.07
N MET A 290 -1.85 10.05 -6.70
CA MET A 290 -1.73 9.64 -5.31
C MET A 290 -0.56 10.31 -4.61
N ALA A 291 0.62 10.33 -5.24
CA ALA A 291 1.81 10.99 -4.70
C ALA A 291 1.58 12.50 -4.51
N ILE A 292 0.90 13.16 -5.47
CA ILE A 292 0.55 14.58 -5.34
C ILE A 292 -0.33 14.83 -4.10
N VAL A 293 -1.39 14.05 -3.93
CA VAL A 293 -2.34 14.22 -2.82
C VAL A 293 -1.68 13.93 -1.48
N GLU A 294 -0.84 12.90 -1.40
CA GLU A 294 -0.10 12.53 -0.19
C GLU A 294 0.95 13.58 0.18
N ASP A 295 1.82 13.95 -0.77
CA ASP A 295 2.91 14.90 -0.54
C ASP A 295 2.40 16.34 -0.31
N SER A 296 1.21 16.69 -0.81
CA SER A 296 0.57 17.97 -0.52
C SER A 296 0.24 18.17 0.96
N GLY A 297 0.15 17.09 1.75
CA GLY A 297 -0.31 17.12 3.15
C GLY A 297 -1.84 17.10 3.31
N TYR A 298 -2.59 16.92 2.21
CA TYR A 298 -4.05 16.86 2.25
C TYR A 298 -4.57 15.61 2.96
N PHE A 299 -3.89 14.47 2.82
CA PHE A 299 -4.27 13.24 3.52
C PHE A 299 -4.29 13.36 5.04
N SER A 300 -3.33 14.07 5.62
CA SER A 300 -3.30 14.31 7.06
C SER A 300 -4.54 15.08 7.54
N ARG A 301 -5.04 16.01 6.74
CA ARG A 301 -6.25 16.79 7.04
C ARG A 301 -7.52 15.97 6.89
N ALA A 302 -7.62 15.19 5.82
CA ALA A 302 -8.71 14.26 5.62
C ALA A 302 -8.79 13.24 6.77
N ALA A 303 -7.64 12.69 7.18
CA ALA A 303 -7.55 11.82 8.34
C ALA A 303 -8.01 12.51 9.62
N TYR A 304 -7.59 13.75 9.86
CA TYR A 304 -8.01 14.53 11.02
C TYR A 304 -9.53 14.74 11.08
N MET A 305 -10.16 15.10 9.96
CA MET A 305 -11.62 15.32 9.92
C MET A 305 -12.41 14.05 10.24
N MET A 306 -11.93 12.90 9.78
CA MET A 306 -12.64 11.62 9.92
C MET A 306 -12.30 10.88 11.20
N ASP A 307 -11.31 11.32 11.95
CA ASP A 307 -10.80 10.62 13.13
C ASP A 307 -11.86 10.40 14.20
N SER A 308 -12.60 11.42 14.55
CA SER A 308 -13.67 11.35 15.57
C SER A 308 -14.75 10.32 15.22
N LEU A 309 -15.08 10.18 13.92
CA LEU A 309 -16.02 9.17 13.44
C LEU A 309 -15.40 7.77 13.50
N MET A 310 -14.19 7.61 12.98
CA MET A 310 -13.51 6.33 12.88
C MET A 310 -13.14 5.75 14.26
N TYR A 311 -12.84 6.59 15.23
CA TYR A 311 -12.55 6.18 16.60
C TYR A 311 -13.69 5.35 17.22
N ARG A 312 -14.94 5.66 16.90
CA ARG A 312 -16.10 4.88 17.37
C ARG A 312 -16.07 3.44 16.88
N PHE A 313 -15.50 3.21 15.70
CA PHE A 313 -15.34 1.91 15.07
C PHE A 313 -14.01 1.23 15.38
N GLY A 314 -13.19 1.78 16.27
CA GLY A 314 -11.89 1.21 16.65
C GLY A 314 -10.77 1.47 15.63
N MET A 315 -10.99 2.41 14.73
CA MET A 315 -10.06 2.86 13.68
C MET A 315 -9.61 4.28 13.94
N ASP A 316 -8.61 4.75 13.19
CA ASP A 316 -8.22 6.15 13.13
C ASP A 316 -8.61 6.79 11.77
N GLY A 317 -8.46 8.10 11.66
CA GLY A 317 -8.78 8.79 10.42
C GLY A 317 -7.92 8.38 9.23
N ARG A 318 -6.70 7.86 9.46
CA ARG A 318 -5.84 7.33 8.39
C ARG A 318 -6.44 6.08 7.78
N SER A 319 -7.04 5.21 8.61
CA SER A 319 -7.75 4.02 8.14
C SER A 319 -8.87 4.36 7.16
N PHE A 320 -9.61 5.47 7.43
CA PHE A 320 -10.64 5.96 6.52
C PHE A 320 -10.07 6.38 5.16
N VAL A 321 -9.00 7.16 5.16
CA VAL A 321 -8.35 7.60 3.90
C VAL A 321 -7.89 6.41 3.09
N LEU A 322 -7.25 5.43 3.74
CA LEU A 322 -6.80 4.20 3.09
C LEU A 322 -7.97 3.34 2.57
N LEU A 323 -9.09 3.29 3.30
CA LEU A 323 -10.30 2.62 2.83
C LEU A 323 -10.85 3.27 1.55
N ILE A 324 -10.93 4.60 1.51
CA ILE A 324 -11.35 5.33 0.32
C ILE A 324 -10.41 5.09 -0.87
N MET A 325 -9.09 5.05 -0.63
CA MET A 325 -8.12 4.66 -1.66
C MET A 325 -8.37 3.24 -2.18
N GLY A 326 -8.84 2.34 -1.31
CA GLY A 326 -9.22 0.98 -1.68
C GLY A 326 -10.31 0.91 -2.73
N PHE A 327 -11.18 1.92 -2.87
CA PHE A 327 -12.15 1.99 -3.96
C PHE A 327 -11.49 2.16 -5.34
N GLY A 328 -10.30 2.72 -5.41
CA GLY A 328 -9.49 2.69 -6.63
C GLY A 328 -8.79 1.34 -6.79
N CYS A 329 -7.87 1.03 -5.86
CA CYS A 329 -7.10 -0.22 -5.86
C CYS A 329 -6.70 -0.61 -4.42
N ASN A 330 -6.97 -1.85 -4.04
CA ASN A 330 -6.65 -2.37 -2.70
C ASN A 330 -5.14 -2.47 -2.45
N ILE A 331 -4.33 -2.67 -3.49
CA ILE A 331 -2.88 -2.86 -3.35
C ILE A 331 -2.20 -1.61 -2.77
N PRO A 332 -2.30 -0.42 -3.40
CA PRO A 332 -1.69 0.79 -2.85
C PRO A 332 -2.32 1.19 -1.50
N ALA A 333 -3.61 0.95 -1.31
CA ALA A 333 -4.26 1.22 -0.02
C ALA A 333 -3.66 0.37 1.12
N ILE A 334 -3.40 -0.92 0.89
CA ILE A 334 -2.74 -1.80 1.87
C ILE A 334 -1.28 -1.39 2.07
N MET A 335 -0.54 -1.04 1.00
CA MET A 335 0.83 -0.54 1.12
C MET A 335 0.90 0.77 1.90
N GLY A 336 -0.07 1.66 1.71
CA GLY A 336 -0.21 2.91 2.46
C GLY A 336 -0.38 2.72 3.97
N THR A 337 -0.75 1.52 4.44
CA THR A 337 -0.82 1.25 5.90
C THR A 337 0.53 1.36 6.61
N ARG A 338 1.64 1.44 5.88
CA ARG A 338 2.99 1.68 6.43
C ARG A 338 3.12 3.03 7.15
N VAL A 339 2.27 4.00 6.82
CA VAL A 339 2.25 5.31 7.51
C VAL A 339 1.62 5.22 8.91
N MET A 340 1.02 4.09 9.25
CA MET A 340 0.39 3.86 10.55
C MET A 340 1.44 3.42 11.56
N ARG A 341 1.51 4.10 12.70
CA ARG A 341 2.48 3.80 13.77
C ARG A 341 2.10 2.54 14.54
N SER A 342 0.83 2.40 14.88
CA SER A 342 0.33 1.25 15.63
C SER A 342 0.20 0.02 14.73
N ARG A 343 0.91 -1.06 15.09
CA ARG A 343 0.80 -2.36 14.40
C ARG A 343 -0.61 -2.93 14.47
N ALA A 344 -1.31 -2.73 15.57
CA ALA A 344 -2.68 -3.19 15.74
C ALA A 344 -3.63 -2.51 14.74
N LEU A 345 -3.60 -1.18 14.65
CA LEU A 345 -4.39 -0.41 13.67
C LEU A 345 -4.00 -0.74 12.23
N ARG A 346 -2.70 -0.90 11.96
CA ARG A 346 -2.21 -1.32 10.65
C ARG A 346 -2.82 -2.65 10.22
N LEU A 347 -2.79 -3.67 11.07
CA LEU A 347 -3.38 -4.97 10.77
C LEU A 347 -4.91 -4.89 10.62
N LEU A 348 -5.60 -4.13 11.46
CA LEU A 348 -7.03 -3.91 11.33
C LEU A 348 -7.38 -3.24 9.98
N THR A 349 -6.63 -2.22 9.59
CA THR A 349 -6.83 -1.53 8.30
C THR A 349 -6.54 -2.45 7.12
N ILE A 350 -5.48 -3.29 7.19
CA ILE A 350 -5.19 -4.32 6.18
C ILE A 350 -6.35 -5.33 6.05
N LEU A 351 -7.02 -5.65 7.15
CA LEU A 351 -8.19 -6.55 7.15
C LEU A 351 -9.42 -5.91 6.49
N ILE A 352 -9.60 -4.60 6.66
CA ILE A 352 -10.80 -3.86 6.24
C ILE A 352 -10.73 -3.40 4.78
N VAL A 353 -9.55 -2.94 4.32
CA VAL A 353 -9.36 -2.40 2.97
C VAL A 353 -9.88 -3.34 1.84
N PRO A 354 -9.71 -4.67 1.91
CA PRO A 354 -10.22 -5.57 0.86
C PRO A 354 -11.74 -5.54 0.65
N PHE A 355 -12.52 -5.01 1.58
CA PHE A 355 -13.96 -4.83 1.39
C PHE A 355 -14.31 -3.65 0.49
N ALA A 356 -13.37 -2.72 0.26
CA ALA A 356 -13.59 -1.62 -0.69
C ALA A 356 -13.82 -2.16 -2.11
N LEU A 357 -14.81 -1.58 -2.80
CA LEU A 357 -15.19 -1.92 -4.15
C LEU A 357 -14.16 -1.34 -5.13
N CYS A 358 -13.11 -2.10 -5.48
CA CYS A 358 -12.07 -1.62 -6.39
C CYS A 358 -12.55 -1.56 -7.85
N SER A 359 -11.83 -0.82 -8.71
CA SER A 359 -12.18 -0.62 -10.12
C SER A 359 -12.42 -1.92 -10.90
N ALA A 360 -11.62 -2.96 -10.65
CA ALA A 360 -11.79 -4.27 -11.28
C ALA A 360 -13.14 -4.95 -10.95
N ARG A 361 -13.60 -4.82 -9.69
CA ARG A 361 -14.94 -5.29 -9.31
C ARG A 361 -16.03 -4.43 -9.93
N LEU A 362 -15.81 -3.12 -10.03
CA LEU A 362 -16.74 -2.19 -10.64
C LEU A 362 -17.06 -2.59 -12.09
N THR A 363 -16.05 -2.93 -12.89
CA THR A 363 -16.23 -3.37 -14.28
C THR A 363 -17.14 -4.60 -14.37
N VAL A 364 -16.93 -5.59 -13.51
CA VAL A 364 -17.78 -6.79 -13.43
C VAL A 364 -19.21 -6.44 -13.03
N PHE A 365 -19.38 -5.54 -12.07
CA PHE A 365 -20.71 -5.15 -11.58
C PHE A 365 -21.49 -4.37 -12.64
N VAL A 366 -20.84 -3.44 -13.33
CA VAL A 366 -21.46 -2.70 -14.43
C VAL A 366 -21.90 -3.68 -15.54
N PHE A 367 -21.06 -4.66 -15.90
CA PHE A 367 -21.39 -5.68 -16.89
C PHE A 367 -22.64 -6.49 -16.50
N ILE A 368 -22.76 -6.90 -15.24
CA ILE A 368 -23.92 -7.67 -14.74
C ILE A 368 -25.16 -6.78 -14.60
N ILE A 369 -24.98 -5.54 -14.14
CA ILE A 369 -26.09 -4.58 -13.98
C ILE A 369 -26.68 -4.25 -15.34
N ASP A 370 -25.86 -4.00 -16.35
CA ASP A 370 -26.31 -3.71 -17.71
C ASP A 370 -27.09 -4.88 -18.35
N ALA A 371 -26.73 -6.12 -17.96
CA ALA A 371 -27.39 -7.33 -18.46
C ALA A 371 -28.78 -7.57 -17.84
N LEU A 372 -28.98 -7.25 -16.55
CA LEU A 372 -30.12 -7.74 -15.79
C LEU A 372 -31.00 -6.65 -15.15
N PHE A 373 -30.55 -5.42 -15.09
CA PHE A 373 -31.28 -4.33 -14.46
C PHE A 373 -31.61 -3.22 -15.46
N ASP A 374 -32.83 -2.71 -15.39
CA ASP A 374 -33.22 -1.58 -16.21
C ASP A 374 -32.35 -0.35 -15.95
N ARG A 375 -32.20 0.50 -16.96
CA ARG A 375 -31.39 1.71 -16.93
C ARG A 375 -31.74 2.67 -15.78
N THR A 376 -32.95 2.59 -15.26
CA THR A 376 -33.43 3.40 -14.12
C THR A 376 -32.96 2.84 -12.77
N TRP A 377 -32.84 1.52 -12.62
CA TRP A 377 -32.45 0.85 -11.38
C TRP A 377 -30.96 0.58 -11.27
N GLY A 378 -30.24 0.50 -12.41
CA GLY A 378 -28.80 0.20 -12.45
C GLY A 378 -27.96 1.09 -11.52
N PRO A 379 -28.10 2.44 -11.58
CA PRO A 379 -27.34 3.33 -10.69
C PRO A 379 -27.64 3.11 -9.21
N LEU A 380 -28.90 2.81 -8.86
CA LEU A 380 -29.30 2.54 -7.46
C LEU A 380 -28.71 1.24 -6.94
N VAL A 381 -28.71 0.19 -7.77
CA VAL A 381 -28.07 -1.10 -7.48
C VAL A 381 -26.59 -0.92 -7.22
N LEU A 382 -25.89 -0.20 -8.09
CA LEU A 382 -24.48 0.09 -7.93
C LEU A 382 -24.21 0.89 -6.65
N PHE A 383 -24.98 1.95 -6.41
CA PHE A 383 -24.85 2.77 -5.19
C PHE A 383 -25.08 1.94 -3.91
N SER A 384 -26.05 1.02 -3.94
CA SER A 384 -26.31 0.12 -2.79
C SER A 384 -25.10 -0.78 -2.48
N LEU A 385 -24.39 -1.27 -3.52
CA LEU A 385 -23.19 -2.08 -3.34
C LEU A 385 -22.03 -1.26 -2.75
N TYR A 386 -21.85 0.01 -3.14
CA TYR A 386 -20.89 0.91 -2.53
C TYR A 386 -21.20 1.15 -1.05
N LEU A 387 -22.46 1.46 -0.76
CA LEU A 387 -22.91 1.66 0.63
C LEU A 387 -22.70 0.41 1.48
N PHE A 388 -23.00 -0.75 0.92
CA PHE A 388 -22.83 -2.03 1.59
C PHE A 388 -21.36 -2.37 1.86
N SER A 389 -20.47 -2.10 0.90
CA SER A 389 -19.03 -2.21 1.03
C SER A 389 -18.52 -1.40 2.24
N PHE A 390 -18.93 -0.14 2.33
CA PHE A 390 -18.55 0.74 3.42
C PHE A 390 -19.11 0.27 4.77
N LEU A 391 -20.37 -0.17 4.80
CA LEU A 391 -21.01 -0.68 6.00
C LEU A 391 -20.31 -1.93 6.55
N VAL A 392 -19.94 -2.88 5.71
CA VAL A 392 -19.22 -4.09 6.15
C VAL A 392 -17.82 -3.74 6.65
N ALA A 393 -17.15 -2.78 6.03
CA ALA A 393 -15.86 -2.27 6.50
C ALA A 393 -15.96 -1.69 7.92
N LEU A 394 -16.96 -0.85 8.19
CA LEU A 394 -17.22 -0.28 9.52
C LEU A 394 -17.61 -1.35 10.54
N LEU A 395 -18.50 -2.28 10.18
CA LEU A 395 -18.89 -3.39 11.05
C LEU A 395 -17.69 -4.27 11.40
N THR A 396 -16.82 -4.54 10.45
CA THR A 396 -15.57 -5.28 10.71
C THR A 396 -14.69 -4.55 11.72
N GLY A 397 -14.55 -3.23 11.59
CA GLY A 397 -13.84 -2.39 12.55
C GLY A 397 -14.44 -2.54 13.96
N LEU A 398 -15.75 -2.42 14.07
CA LEU A 398 -16.49 -2.53 15.35
C LEU A 398 -16.31 -3.91 15.98
N ILE A 399 -16.46 -5.00 15.22
CA ILE A 399 -16.32 -6.39 15.69
C ILE A 399 -14.90 -6.66 16.16
N MET A 400 -13.91 -6.17 15.42
CA MET A 400 -12.49 -6.43 15.67
C MET A 400 -11.85 -5.46 16.66
N LYS A 401 -12.53 -4.38 17.06
CA LYS A 401 -12.03 -3.37 18.00
C LYS A 401 -11.44 -3.97 19.28
N GLY A 402 -12.05 -5.00 19.83
CA GLY A 402 -11.57 -5.66 21.05
C GLY A 402 -10.28 -6.46 20.88
N HIS A 403 -9.98 -6.93 19.67
CA HIS A 403 -8.80 -7.74 19.37
C HIS A 403 -7.60 -6.88 18.95
N PHE A 404 -7.85 -5.70 18.36
CA PHE A 404 -6.84 -4.77 17.88
C PHE A 404 -6.87 -3.48 18.71
N GLN A 405 -6.62 -3.61 20.03
CA GLN A 405 -6.61 -2.45 20.92
C GLN A 405 -5.42 -1.55 20.61
N ASN A 406 -5.70 -0.30 20.30
CA ASN A 406 -4.70 0.76 20.23
C ASN A 406 -4.66 1.50 21.57
N ARG A 407 -3.49 1.55 22.19
CA ARG A 407 -3.25 2.30 23.43
C ARG A 407 -2.48 3.60 23.18
N GLU A 408 -2.08 3.85 21.93
CA GLU A 408 -1.30 5.04 21.61
C GLU A 408 -2.21 6.25 21.46
N PRO A 409 -1.86 7.40 22.04
CA PRO A 409 -2.58 8.63 21.80
C PRO A 409 -2.48 9.03 20.33
N PHE A 410 -3.61 9.40 19.75
CA PHE A 410 -3.66 9.85 18.37
C PHE A 410 -3.14 11.28 18.27
N VAL A 411 -1.90 11.43 17.84
CA VAL A 411 -1.29 12.73 17.55
C VAL A 411 -1.09 12.85 16.05
N ILE A 412 -1.83 13.72 15.40
CA ILE A 412 -1.61 14.11 14.00
C ILE A 412 -0.94 15.48 13.97
N GLU A 413 0.26 15.51 13.44
CA GLU A 413 0.84 16.75 12.97
C GLU A 413 0.25 17.08 11.58
N LEU A 414 -0.29 18.28 11.42
CA LEU A 414 -0.73 18.78 10.14
C LEU A 414 0.45 19.51 9.48
N PRO A 415 1.21 18.84 8.59
CA PRO A 415 2.32 19.49 7.91
C PRO A 415 1.79 20.66 7.06
N PRO A 416 2.58 21.74 6.84
CA PRO A 416 2.17 22.80 5.94
C PRO A 416 1.94 22.24 4.54
N TYR A 417 1.00 22.84 3.77
CA TYR A 417 0.81 22.45 2.37
C TYR A 417 2.09 22.71 1.58
N ARG A 418 2.51 21.69 0.87
CA ARG A 418 3.70 21.72 0.02
C ARG A 418 3.35 21.18 -1.36
N PHE A 419 3.71 21.91 -2.40
CA PHE A 419 3.68 21.34 -3.74
C PHE A 419 4.93 20.48 -3.93
N PRO A 420 4.79 19.16 -4.17
CA PRO A 420 5.93 18.30 -4.42
C PRO A 420 6.63 18.73 -5.72
N THR A 421 7.95 18.63 -5.76
CA THR A 421 8.71 18.91 -6.99
C THR A 421 8.45 17.81 -8.00
N LEU A 422 8.40 18.16 -9.29
CA LEU A 422 8.16 17.18 -10.37
C LEU A 422 9.15 16.00 -10.29
N GLN A 423 10.41 16.27 -9.93
CA GLN A 423 11.41 15.23 -9.75
C GLN A 423 11.08 14.26 -8.61
N GLN A 424 10.58 14.76 -7.48
CA GLN A 424 10.15 13.90 -6.36
C GLN A 424 8.96 13.02 -6.74
N ILE A 425 7.95 13.61 -7.42
CA ILE A 425 6.78 12.89 -7.89
C ILE A 425 7.17 11.78 -8.88
N LEU A 426 8.04 12.10 -9.85
CA LEU A 426 8.51 11.13 -10.85
C LEU A 426 9.33 10.01 -10.21
N LEU A 427 10.25 10.31 -9.29
CA LEU A 427 11.06 9.31 -8.62
C LEU A 427 10.21 8.39 -7.73
N ARG A 428 9.26 8.95 -6.99
CA ARG A 428 8.36 8.18 -6.13
C ARG A 428 7.38 7.36 -6.95
N GLY A 429 6.73 7.98 -7.94
CA GLY A 429 5.84 7.28 -8.88
C GLY A 429 6.56 6.14 -9.60
N TRP A 430 7.80 6.36 -10.04
CA TRP A 430 8.64 5.31 -10.64
C TRP A 430 9.00 4.20 -9.66
N GLY A 431 9.30 4.54 -8.41
CA GLY A 431 9.58 3.55 -7.37
C GLY A 431 8.38 2.63 -7.12
N GLU A 432 7.19 3.19 -6.92
CA GLU A 432 5.95 2.43 -6.73
C GLU A 432 5.57 1.64 -7.99
N LEU A 433 5.69 2.24 -9.17
CA LEU A 433 5.49 1.56 -10.44
C LEU A 433 6.45 0.38 -10.62
N LYS A 434 7.74 0.58 -10.35
CA LYS A 434 8.74 -0.50 -10.43
C LYS A 434 8.37 -1.66 -9.50
N HIS A 435 7.95 -1.36 -8.28
CA HIS A 435 7.47 -2.38 -7.34
C HIS A 435 6.18 -3.05 -7.81
N PHE A 436 5.25 -2.31 -8.38
CA PHE A 436 4.02 -2.86 -8.97
C PHE A 436 4.34 -3.75 -10.17
N LEU A 437 5.14 -3.26 -11.13
CA LEU A 437 5.55 -4.03 -12.32
C LEU A 437 6.31 -5.30 -11.94
N GLN A 438 7.25 -5.21 -11.02
CA GLN A 438 7.98 -6.38 -10.55
C GLN A 438 7.06 -7.42 -9.90
N ARG A 439 5.96 -6.99 -9.29
CA ARG A 439 4.97 -7.90 -8.68
C ARG A 439 3.92 -8.39 -9.67
N ALA A 440 3.37 -7.53 -10.52
CA ALA A 440 2.25 -7.84 -11.39
C ALA A 440 2.66 -8.54 -12.69
N THR A 441 3.74 -8.11 -13.35
CA THR A 441 4.14 -8.62 -14.68
C THR A 441 4.47 -10.11 -14.63
N GLY A 442 5.23 -10.55 -13.61
CA GLY A 442 5.55 -11.97 -13.44
C GLY A 442 4.30 -12.85 -13.28
N PHE A 443 3.28 -12.33 -12.59
CA PHE A 443 2.04 -13.07 -12.30
C PHE A 443 1.12 -13.19 -13.52
N ILE A 444 0.87 -12.07 -14.17
CA ILE A 444 -0.09 -12.02 -15.28
C ILE A 444 0.50 -12.76 -16.47
N THR A 445 1.78 -12.56 -16.78
CA THR A 445 2.46 -13.25 -17.87
C THR A 445 2.54 -14.77 -17.64
N ALA A 446 2.90 -15.20 -16.43
CA ALA A 446 2.92 -16.62 -16.09
C ALA A 446 1.50 -17.22 -16.08
N GLY A 447 0.50 -16.47 -15.61
CA GLY A 447 -0.90 -16.88 -15.59
C GLY A 447 -1.47 -17.06 -17.01
N VAL A 448 -1.30 -16.05 -17.88
CA VAL A 448 -1.81 -16.10 -19.25
C VAL A 448 -1.06 -17.12 -20.10
N ALA A 449 0.28 -17.16 -20.02
CA ALA A 449 1.09 -18.19 -20.70
C ALA A 449 0.74 -19.60 -20.19
N GLY A 450 0.51 -19.74 -18.89
CA GLY A 450 0.05 -21.00 -18.30
C GLY A 450 -1.31 -21.42 -18.82
N VAL A 451 -2.31 -20.57 -18.76
CA VAL A 451 -3.67 -20.85 -19.27
C VAL A 451 -3.62 -21.22 -20.74
N TRP A 452 -2.90 -20.45 -21.57
CA TRP A 452 -2.78 -20.75 -22.98
C TRP A 452 -2.08 -22.09 -23.26
N LEU A 453 -0.92 -22.35 -22.63
CA LEU A 453 -0.16 -23.61 -22.77
C LEU A 453 -1.05 -24.81 -22.48
N LEU A 454 -1.95 -24.63 -21.59
CA LEU A 454 -2.79 -25.63 -21.00
C LEU A 454 -4.08 -25.84 -21.83
N SER A 455 -4.58 -24.77 -22.50
CA SER A 455 -5.72 -24.84 -23.43
C SER A 455 -5.37 -25.54 -24.75
N ASN A 456 -4.07 -25.51 -25.14
CA ASN A 456 -3.63 -25.94 -26.46
C ASN A 456 -2.71 -27.17 -26.46
N LEU A 457 -2.55 -27.88 -25.34
CA LEU A 457 -1.82 -29.14 -25.32
C LEU A 457 -2.58 -30.25 -26.06
N PRO A 458 -1.93 -31.01 -26.98
CA PRO A 458 -2.60 -32.10 -27.67
C PRO A 458 -3.07 -33.17 -26.68
N GLN A 459 -4.33 -33.50 -26.75
CA GLN A 459 -4.95 -34.55 -25.94
C GLN A 459 -4.24 -35.88 -26.18
N GLY A 460 -3.49 -36.35 -25.20
CA GLY A 460 -2.89 -37.69 -25.22
C GLY A 460 -1.40 -37.80 -24.92
N THR A 461 -0.62 -36.72 -24.85
CA THR A 461 0.84 -36.79 -24.63
C THR A 461 1.35 -35.86 -23.52
N ALA A 462 0.52 -35.54 -22.56
CA ALA A 462 0.93 -34.71 -21.44
C ALA A 462 1.97 -35.40 -20.56
N ASN A 463 3.25 -35.12 -20.84
CA ASN A 463 4.33 -35.54 -19.98
C ASN A 463 4.48 -34.49 -18.86
N PRO A 464 4.02 -34.74 -17.62
CA PRO A 464 3.99 -33.74 -16.54
C PRO A 464 5.37 -33.19 -16.16
N ILE A 465 6.45 -33.93 -16.50
CA ILE A 465 7.83 -33.54 -16.23
C ILE A 465 8.30 -32.44 -17.20
N GLY A 466 7.89 -32.48 -18.48
CA GLY A 466 8.24 -31.44 -19.45
C GLY A 466 7.63 -30.07 -19.12
N MET A 467 6.43 -30.04 -18.55
CA MET A 467 5.75 -28.84 -18.09
C MET A 467 6.43 -28.20 -16.87
N LEU A 468 6.86 -29.01 -15.93
CA LEU A 468 7.49 -28.52 -14.69
C LEU A 468 8.82 -27.80 -14.93
N VAL A 469 9.49 -28.09 -16.04
CA VAL A 469 10.80 -27.56 -16.41
C VAL A 469 10.70 -26.37 -17.36
N THR A 470 9.73 -26.36 -18.28
CA THR A 470 9.62 -25.30 -19.31
C THR A 470 9.06 -23.99 -18.77
N ILE A 471 8.13 -24.01 -17.83
CA ILE A 471 7.53 -22.82 -17.25
C ILE A 471 8.55 -21.97 -16.46
N PRO A 472 9.37 -22.52 -15.54
CA PRO A 472 10.39 -21.75 -14.85
C PRO A 472 11.49 -21.22 -15.76
N LEU A 473 11.81 -21.94 -16.84
CA LEU A 473 12.86 -21.55 -17.79
C LEU A 473 12.42 -20.35 -18.65
N LEU A 474 11.17 -20.33 -19.11
CA LEU A 474 10.62 -19.24 -19.90
C LEU A 474 10.42 -17.97 -19.04
N VAL A 475 9.93 -18.11 -17.83
CA VAL A 475 9.77 -16.99 -16.88
C VAL A 475 11.15 -16.43 -16.47
N GLY A 476 12.15 -17.28 -16.28
CA GLY A 476 13.53 -16.88 -15.96
C GLY A 476 14.23 -16.10 -17.09
N MET A 477 13.95 -16.42 -18.35
CA MET A 477 14.51 -15.70 -19.50
C MET A 477 13.93 -14.29 -19.70
N VAL A 478 12.66 -14.07 -19.33
CA VAL A 478 11.96 -12.79 -19.60
C VAL A 478 12.17 -11.73 -18.51
N THR A 479 12.33 -12.14 -17.24
CA THR A 479 12.29 -11.20 -16.10
C THR A 479 13.61 -10.98 -15.37
N GLY A 480 14.69 -11.66 -15.79
CA GLY A 480 15.96 -11.63 -15.06
C GLY A 480 15.91 -12.49 -13.78
N TRP A 481 16.87 -13.39 -13.63
CA TRP A 481 16.89 -14.43 -12.61
C TRP A 481 16.76 -13.95 -11.16
N ASP A 482 17.30 -12.78 -10.83
CA ASP A 482 17.29 -12.27 -9.45
C ASP A 482 15.91 -11.74 -9.01
N ALA A 483 15.16 -11.13 -9.91
CA ALA A 483 13.77 -10.71 -9.65
C ALA A 483 12.85 -11.93 -9.52
N VAL A 484 13.04 -12.94 -10.37
CA VAL A 484 12.30 -14.22 -10.37
C VAL A 484 12.60 -15.03 -9.13
N LYS A 485 13.86 -15.14 -8.73
CA LYS A 485 14.27 -15.91 -7.55
C LYS A 485 13.69 -15.35 -6.25
N GLY A 486 13.73 -14.05 -6.05
CA GLY A 486 13.11 -13.40 -4.88
C GLY A 486 11.59 -13.52 -4.86
N PHE A 487 10.97 -13.58 -6.02
CA PHE A 487 9.55 -13.73 -6.22
C PHE A 487 9.08 -15.20 -6.10
N LEU A 488 9.74 -16.14 -6.80
CA LEU A 488 9.45 -17.59 -6.66
C LEU A 488 9.60 -18.07 -5.21
N GLN A 489 10.57 -17.57 -4.48
CA GLN A 489 10.75 -17.92 -3.08
C GLN A 489 9.66 -17.39 -2.14
N ARG A 490 9.00 -16.26 -2.48
CA ARG A 490 8.04 -15.60 -1.58
C ARG A 490 6.57 -15.76 -1.99
N ALA A 491 6.25 -15.84 -3.26
CA ALA A 491 4.87 -15.89 -3.75
C ALA A 491 4.66 -16.83 -4.95
N GLY A 492 5.71 -17.13 -5.73
CA GLY A 492 5.61 -17.91 -6.98
C GLY A 492 5.11 -19.35 -6.78
N GLY A 493 5.48 -19.98 -5.66
CA GLY A 493 5.00 -21.32 -5.36
C GLY A 493 3.48 -21.40 -5.17
N LEU A 494 2.90 -20.41 -4.49
CA LEU A 494 1.46 -20.37 -4.20
C LEU A 494 0.61 -20.10 -5.45
N ILE A 495 1.16 -19.35 -6.39
CA ILE A 495 0.48 -18.92 -7.62
C ILE A 495 0.64 -19.95 -8.72
N ALA A 496 1.85 -20.50 -8.89
CA ALA A 496 2.06 -21.62 -9.81
C ALA A 496 1.16 -22.81 -9.44
N ILE A 497 1.02 -23.10 -8.14
CA ILE A 497 0.07 -24.09 -7.63
C ILE A 497 -1.38 -23.67 -7.90
N GLY A 498 -1.73 -22.39 -7.75
CA GLY A 498 -3.07 -21.88 -8.01
C GLY A 498 -3.44 -21.93 -9.50
N VAL A 499 -2.57 -21.47 -10.38
CA VAL A 499 -2.78 -21.48 -11.84
C VAL A 499 -2.73 -22.91 -12.39
N LEU A 500 -1.78 -23.73 -11.94
CA LEU A 500 -1.72 -25.15 -12.27
C LEU A 500 -2.96 -25.89 -11.76
N GLY A 501 -3.43 -25.55 -10.56
CA GLY A 501 -4.65 -26.09 -10.00
C GLY A 501 -5.88 -25.76 -10.83
N VAL A 502 -6.07 -24.51 -11.21
CA VAL A 502 -7.21 -24.07 -12.05
C VAL A 502 -7.19 -24.79 -13.40
N TRP A 503 -6.03 -24.94 -14.00
CA TRP A 503 -5.92 -25.63 -15.28
C TRP A 503 -6.18 -27.14 -15.21
N LEU A 504 -5.54 -27.82 -14.25
CA LEU A 504 -5.86 -29.24 -13.99
C LEU A 504 -7.36 -29.43 -13.81
N LEU A 505 -8.02 -28.45 -13.22
CA LEU A 505 -9.45 -28.47 -12.96
C LEU A 505 -10.31 -28.25 -14.21
N THR A 506 -9.85 -27.47 -15.18
CA THR A 506 -10.64 -27.15 -16.38
C THR A 506 -10.42 -28.13 -17.54
N HIS A 507 -9.29 -28.84 -17.58
CA HIS A 507 -8.90 -29.68 -18.74
C HIS A 507 -8.78 -31.17 -18.46
N LEU A 508 -8.87 -31.62 -17.21
CA LEU A 508 -8.87 -33.03 -16.87
C LEU A 508 -10.22 -33.49 -16.28
N PRO A 509 -10.64 -34.74 -16.55
CA PRO A 509 -10.24 -35.68 -17.55
C PRO A 509 -10.84 -35.39 -18.92
N GLY A 510 -10.07 -35.50 -20.00
CA GLY A 510 -10.37 -35.09 -21.37
C GLY A 510 -11.54 -35.74 -22.08
N ASN A 511 -12.70 -35.80 -21.45
CA ASN A 511 -13.97 -36.13 -22.10
C ASN A 511 -14.77 -34.81 -22.26
N GLU A 512 -15.26 -34.55 -23.46
CA GLU A 512 -15.83 -33.32 -23.96
C GLU A 512 -16.93 -32.64 -23.12
N ASN A 513 -17.42 -33.26 -22.04
CA ASN A 513 -18.52 -32.71 -21.25
C ASN A 513 -18.29 -32.62 -19.74
N VAL A 514 -17.19 -33.03 -19.16
CA VAL A 514 -16.99 -33.01 -17.70
C VAL A 514 -15.56 -32.69 -17.32
N SER A 515 -15.25 -31.39 -17.16
CA SER A 515 -13.97 -30.95 -16.56
C SER A 515 -13.99 -31.06 -15.03
N TYR A 516 -12.82 -31.16 -14.37
CA TYR A 516 -12.75 -31.08 -12.90
C TYR A 516 -13.27 -29.74 -12.38
N ALA A 517 -13.14 -28.64 -13.14
CA ALA A 517 -13.73 -27.35 -12.78
C ALA A 517 -15.26 -27.44 -12.69
N THR A 518 -15.91 -28.16 -13.65
CA THR A 518 -17.33 -28.44 -13.59
C THR A 518 -17.69 -29.28 -12.37
N ARG A 519 -16.90 -30.34 -12.07
CA ARG A 519 -17.10 -31.19 -10.86
C ARG A 519 -16.89 -30.42 -9.57
N ILE A 520 -15.91 -29.50 -9.52
CA ILE A 520 -15.71 -28.62 -8.36
C ILE A 520 -16.84 -27.62 -8.25
N GLY A 521 -17.28 -27.05 -9.38
CA GLY A 521 -18.48 -26.22 -9.43
C GLY A 521 -19.69 -26.98 -8.84
N GLU A 522 -19.89 -28.24 -9.27
CA GLU A 522 -20.94 -29.12 -8.72
C GLU A 522 -20.72 -29.49 -7.25
N PHE A 523 -19.47 -29.67 -6.81
CA PHE A 523 -19.13 -29.91 -5.40
C PHE A 523 -19.38 -28.70 -4.51
N PHE A 524 -19.03 -27.49 -4.97
CA PHE A 524 -19.28 -26.26 -4.22
C PHE A 524 -20.70 -25.68 -4.40
N ALA A 525 -21.42 -26.07 -5.46
CA ALA A 525 -22.79 -25.63 -5.71
C ALA A 525 -23.71 -25.83 -4.50
N PRO A 526 -23.72 -26.98 -3.77
CA PRO A 526 -24.56 -27.14 -2.57
C PRO A 526 -24.25 -26.12 -1.47
N ILE A 527 -22.99 -25.65 -1.36
CA ILE A 527 -22.57 -24.65 -0.39
C ILE A 527 -23.01 -23.24 -0.82
N LEU A 528 -23.01 -22.95 -2.13
CA LEU A 528 -23.35 -21.64 -2.68
C LEU A 528 -24.82 -21.53 -3.13
N ASN A 529 -25.52 -22.62 -3.33
CA ASN A 529 -26.98 -22.63 -3.60
C ASN A 529 -27.81 -21.86 -2.55
N PRO A 530 -27.54 -21.94 -1.24
CA PRO A 530 -28.26 -21.12 -0.26
C PRO A 530 -28.11 -19.62 -0.51
N ALA A 531 -27.00 -19.20 -1.13
CA ALA A 531 -26.77 -17.82 -1.55
C ALA A 531 -27.36 -17.51 -2.95
N GLY A 532 -28.02 -18.45 -3.60
CA GLY A 532 -28.62 -18.28 -4.94
C GLY A 532 -27.61 -18.26 -6.08
N ILE A 533 -26.40 -18.77 -5.87
CA ILE A 533 -25.32 -18.78 -6.87
C ILE A 533 -25.31 -20.14 -7.60
N PRO A 534 -25.68 -20.19 -8.88
CA PRO A 534 -25.70 -21.41 -9.67
C PRO A 534 -24.28 -21.90 -10.00
N LYS A 535 -24.16 -23.15 -10.50
CA LYS A 535 -22.87 -23.80 -10.76
C LYS A 535 -21.99 -23.04 -11.75
N GLU A 536 -22.56 -22.41 -12.77
CA GLU A 536 -21.84 -21.63 -13.78
C GLU A 536 -21.15 -20.42 -13.15
N LEU A 537 -21.87 -19.69 -12.30
CA LEU A 537 -21.30 -18.55 -11.56
C LEU A 537 -20.31 -19.01 -10.48
N THR A 538 -20.49 -20.21 -9.91
CA THR A 538 -19.53 -20.79 -8.97
C THR A 538 -18.17 -21.04 -9.63
N VAL A 539 -18.16 -21.57 -10.85
CA VAL A 539 -16.93 -21.75 -11.63
C VAL A 539 -16.30 -20.40 -11.95
N ALA A 540 -17.10 -19.41 -12.35
CA ALA A 540 -16.61 -18.05 -12.63
C ALA A 540 -15.97 -17.38 -11.40
N LEU A 541 -16.46 -17.64 -10.18
CA LEU A 541 -15.84 -17.16 -8.92
C LEU A 541 -14.43 -17.72 -8.71
N ILE A 542 -14.18 -18.98 -9.05
CA ILE A 542 -12.87 -19.60 -8.92
C ILE A 542 -11.85 -18.90 -9.82
N PHE A 543 -12.24 -18.60 -11.08
CA PHE A 543 -11.38 -17.84 -11.98
C PHE A 543 -11.21 -16.38 -11.53
N GLY A 544 -12.29 -15.76 -11.05
CA GLY A 544 -12.27 -14.40 -10.51
C GLY A 544 -11.40 -14.23 -9.24
N PHE A 545 -10.96 -15.32 -8.60
CA PHE A 545 -9.97 -15.26 -7.52
C PHE A 545 -8.57 -14.90 -8.04
N ILE A 546 -8.21 -15.32 -9.23
CA ILE A 546 -6.89 -15.03 -9.82
C ILE A 546 -6.82 -13.54 -10.17
N ALA A 547 -7.77 -13.09 -10.99
CA ALA A 547 -7.97 -11.68 -11.33
C ALA A 547 -9.46 -11.43 -11.61
N LYS A 548 -10.00 -10.35 -11.08
CA LYS A 548 -11.44 -10.08 -11.15
C LYS A 548 -11.92 -9.84 -12.58
N GLU A 549 -11.08 -9.26 -13.42
CA GLU A 549 -11.35 -9.00 -14.83
C GLU A 549 -11.59 -10.28 -15.62
N ILE A 550 -10.92 -11.38 -15.26
CA ILE A 550 -11.07 -12.68 -15.91
C ILE A 550 -12.49 -13.28 -15.70
N LEU A 551 -13.24 -12.79 -14.71
CA LEU A 551 -14.57 -13.30 -14.41
C LEU A 551 -15.51 -13.15 -15.61
N VAL A 552 -15.52 -12.02 -16.30
CA VAL A 552 -16.33 -11.79 -17.50
C VAL A 552 -15.89 -12.69 -18.64
N GLY A 553 -14.58 -12.82 -18.88
CA GLY A 553 -14.03 -13.74 -19.88
C GLY A 553 -14.32 -15.21 -19.57
N SER A 554 -14.33 -15.59 -18.27
CA SER A 554 -14.68 -16.95 -17.87
C SER A 554 -16.16 -17.27 -18.13
N LEU A 555 -17.06 -16.31 -17.93
CA LEU A 555 -18.46 -16.47 -18.30
C LEU A 555 -18.63 -16.67 -19.83
N ALA A 556 -17.89 -15.90 -20.62
CA ALA A 556 -17.86 -16.09 -22.08
C ALA A 556 -17.42 -17.51 -22.46
N THR A 557 -16.38 -18.02 -21.80
CA THR A 557 -15.90 -19.40 -22.03
C THR A 557 -16.90 -20.46 -21.54
N ILE A 558 -17.53 -20.27 -20.39
CA ILE A 558 -18.52 -21.19 -19.83
C ILE A 558 -19.76 -21.30 -20.71
N TYR A 559 -20.20 -20.17 -21.28
CA TYR A 559 -21.36 -20.15 -22.20
C TYR A 559 -20.97 -20.43 -23.67
N ASN A 560 -19.67 -20.65 -23.93
CA ASN A 560 -19.13 -20.88 -25.29
C ASN A 560 -19.48 -19.74 -26.28
N LEU A 561 -19.36 -18.50 -25.81
CA LEU A 561 -19.70 -17.27 -26.57
C LEU A 561 -18.47 -16.37 -26.64
N THR A 562 -18.26 -15.71 -27.79
CA THR A 562 -17.14 -14.77 -27.99
C THR A 562 -17.59 -13.30 -27.91
N ASP A 563 -18.86 -13.04 -28.17
CA ASP A 563 -19.44 -11.69 -28.13
C ASP A 563 -19.92 -11.34 -26.72
N PRO A 564 -19.42 -10.25 -26.07
CA PRO A 564 -19.88 -9.81 -24.78
C PRO A 564 -21.39 -9.55 -24.68
N ASN A 565 -22.01 -9.03 -25.75
CA ASN A 565 -23.45 -8.79 -25.78
C ASN A 565 -24.25 -10.10 -25.76
N ALA A 566 -23.76 -11.14 -26.45
CA ALA A 566 -24.37 -12.46 -26.42
C ALA A 566 -24.24 -13.09 -25.01
N VAL A 567 -23.12 -12.88 -24.30
CA VAL A 567 -22.95 -13.31 -22.92
C VAL A 567 -23.94 -12.63 -21.99
N GLN A 568 -24.14 -11.31 -22.13
CA GLN A 568 -25.13 -10.56 -21.35
C GLN A 568 -26.56 -11.08 -21.60
N ALA A 569 -26.93 -11.29 -22.86
CA ALA A 569 -28.25 -11.82 -23.20
C ALA A 569 -28.50 -13.22 -22.62
N THR A 570 -27.50 -14.09 -22.67
CA THR A 570 -27.57 -15.43 -22.08
C THR A 570 -27.65 -15.38 -20.55
N LEU A 571 -26.88 -14.49 -19.94
CA LEU A 571 -26.90 -14.28 -18.49
C LEU A 571 -28.30 -13.81 -18.03
N ALA A 572 -28.92 -12.88 -18.75
CA ALA A 572 -30.28 -12.40 -18.47
C ALA A 572 -31.36 -13.48 -18.60
N GLN A 573 -31.12 -14.53 -19.40
CA GLN A 573 -32.04 -15.67 -19.52
C GLN A 573 -31.82 -16.77 -18.47
N THR A 574 -30.60 -16.86 -17.91
CA THR A 574 -30.19 -17.98 -17.02
C THR A 574 -30.30 -17.66 -15.55
N ILE A 575 -30.17 -16.38 -15.16
CA ILE A 575 -30.21 -15.97 -13.74
C ILE A 575 -31.24 -14.86 -13.51
N SER A 576 -31.86 -14.86 -12.33
CA SER A 576 -32.76 -13.77 -11.93
C SER A 576 -31.98 -12.55 -11.40
N PRO A 577 -32.58 -11.34 -11.43
CA PRO A 577 -31.96 -10.13 -10.85
C PRO A 577 -31.55 -10.29 -9.39
N ILE A 578 -32.30 -11.08 -8.61
CA ILE A 578 -31.99 -11.36 -7.20
C ILE A 578 -30.75 -12.24 -7.07
N GLN A 579 -30.62 -13.26 -7.91
CA GLN A 579 -29.42 -14.10 -7.98
C GLN A 579 -28.20 -13.28 -8.40
N ALA A 580 -28.36 -12.39 -9.38
CA ALA A 580 -27.32 -11.48 -9.84
C ALA A 580 -26.86 -10.54 -8.71
N TYR A 581 -27.78 -9.95 -7.97
CA TYR A 581 -27.45 -9.08 -6.84
C TYR A 581 -26.75 -9.86 -5.72
N SER A 582 -27.22 -11.05 -5.39
CA SER A 582 -26.59 -11.94 -4.41
C SER A 582 -25.17 -12.32 -4.83
N PHE A 583 -24.99 -12.64 -6.11
CA PHE A 583 -23.67 -12.92 -6.68
C PHE A 583 -22.74 -11.70 -6.60
N MET A 584 -23.23 -10.50 -6.91
CA MET A 584 -22.45 -9.26 -6.76
C MET A 584 -22.08 -8.98 -5.30
N LEU A 585 -22.98 -9.22 -4.33
CA LEU A 585 -22.65 -9.14 -2.90
C LEU A 585 -21.56 -10.15 -2.51
N PHE A 586 -21.65 -11.37 -3.01
CA PHE A 586 -20.62 -12.37 -2.79
C PHE A 586 -19.28 -11.91 -3.40
N CYS A 587 -19.27 -11.46 -4.66
CA CYS A 587 -18.08 -10.91 -5.34
C CYS A 587 -17.49 -9.68 -4.63
N LEU A 588 -18.33 -8.89 -3.97
CA LEU A 588 -17.91 -7.72 -3.21
C LEU A 588 -17.08 -8.12 -1.98
N LEU A 589 -17.53 -9.13 -1.27
CA LEU A 589 -17.02 -9.48 0.06
C LEU A 589 -16.01 -10.63 0.05
N TYR A 590 -16.11 -11.54 -0.94
CA TYR A 590 -15.20 -12.68 -0.97
C TYR A 590 -13.75 -12.24 -1.26
N THR A 591 -12.87 -13.19 -1.14
CA THR A 591 -11.42 -13.03 -1.23
C THR A 591 -10.98 -12.03 -2.30
N PRO A 592 -10.13 -11.07 -1.95
CA PRO A 592 -9.54 -10.14 -2.92
C PRO A 592 -8.69 -10.90 -3.95
N CYS A 593 -8.33 -10.22 -5.06
CA CYS A 593 -7.46 -10.82 -6.08
C CYS A 593 -6.14 -11.31 -5.48
N LEU A 594 -5.51 -12.28 -6.15
CA LEU A 594 -4.28 -12.92 -5.68
C LEU A 594 -3.16 -11.91 -5.37
N ALA A 595 -3.05 -10.82 -6.18
CA ALA A 595 -2.10 -9.74 -5.93
C ALA A 595 -2.36 -9.01 -4.61
N THR A 596 -3.62 -8.82 -4.23
CA THR A 596 -3.99 -8.24 -2.92
C THR A 596 -3.62 -9.19 -1.78
N VAL A 597 -3.86 -10.50 -1.91
CA VAL A 597 -3.48 -11.50 -0.91
C VAL A 597 -1.96 -11.53 -0.72
N ALA A 598 -1.20 -11.46 -1.81
CA ALA A 598 0.26 -11.36 -1.75
C ALA A 598 0.72 -10.08 -1.04
N THR A 599 0.03 -8.96 -1.26
CA THR A 599 0.31 -7.70 -0.57
C THR A 599 -0.03 -7.78 0.91
N ILE A 600 -1.18 -8.35 1.30
CA ILE A 600 -1.53 -8.63 2.70
C ILE A 600 -0.43 -9.46 3.36
N ARG A 601 0.06 -10.50 2.70
CA ARG A 601 1.14 -11.36 3.21
C ARG A 601 2.44 -10.59 3.40
N SER A 602 2.80 -9.75 2.44
CA SER A 602 4.01 -8.91 2.48
C SER A 602 3.95 -7.89 3.60
N GLU A 603 2.82 -7.19 3.77
CA GLU A 603 2.68 -6.10 4.73
C GLU A 603 2.40 -6.59 6.16
N SER A 604 1.67 -7.69 6.32
CA SER A 604 1.41 -8.28 7.65
C SER A 604 2.58 -9.11 8.18
N LYS A 605 3.50 -9.55 7.29
CA LYS A 605 4.60 -10.50 7.58
C LYS A 605 4.11 -11.80 8.27
N SER A 606 2.81 -12.14 8.17
CA SER A 606 2.18 -13.29 8.85
C SER A 606 1.26 -14.08 7.94
N ILE A 607 1.59 -15.38 7.73
CA ILE A 607 0.72 -16.29 6.98
C ILE A 607 -0.61 -16.53 7.71
N ARG A 608 -0.57 -16.60 9.05
CA ARG A 608 -1.78 -16.82 9.86
C ARG A 608 -2.76 -15.67 9.71
N PHE A 609 -2.26 -14.43 9.71
CA PHE A 609 -3.10 -13.26 9.49
C PHE A 609 -3.64 -13.21 8.06
N THR A 610 -2.85 -13.57 7.06
CA THR A 610 -3.30 -13.64 5.66
C THR A 610 -4.42 -14.65 5.50
N LEU A 611 -4.27 -15.85 6.05
CA LEU A 611 -5.31 -16.88 6.04
C LEU A 611 -6.58 -16.42 6.78
N LEU A 612 -6.42 -15.76 7.94
CA LEU A 612 -7.53 -15.17 8.68
C LEU A 612 -8.28 -14.15 7.82
N SER A 613 -7.57 -13.24 7.14
CA SER A 613 -8.18 -12.21 6.29
C SER A 613 -8.98 -12.83 5.14
N VAL A 614 -8.42 -13.84 4.46
CA VAL A 614 -9.08 -14.56 3.37
C VAL A 614 -10.32 -15.30 3.87
N THR A 615 -10.20 -16.06 4.96
CA THR A 615 -11.30 -16.82 5.55
C THR A 615 -12.42 -15.92 6.07
N TYR A 616 -12.04 -14.80 6.70
CA TYR A 616 -12.99 -13.81 7.20
C TYR A 616 -13.80 -13.20 6.06
N GLY A 617 -13.17 -12.83 4.95
CA GLY A 617 -13.87 -12.34 3.75
C GLY A 617 -14.83 -13.37 3.15
N LEU A 618 -14.41 -14.64 3.06
CA LEU A 618 -15.28 -15.74 2.57
C LEU A 618 -16.50 -15.96 3.46
N ILE A 619 -16.33 -15.93 4.79
CA ILE A 619 -17.44 -16.08 5.74
C ILE A 619 -18.43 -14.94 5.56
N TRP A 620 -17.96 -13.68 5.50
CA TRP A 620 -18.84 -12.54 5.27
C TRP A 620 -19.56 -12.64 3.94
N ALA A 621 -18.86 -13.01 2.87
CA ALA A 621 -19.46 -13.18 1.54
C ALA A 621 -20.60 -14.19 1.59
N TRP A 622 -20.37 -15.35 2.19
CA TRP A 622 -21.37 -16.41 2.26
C TRP A 622 -22.57 -16.03 3.15
N VAL A 623 -22.32 -15.52 4.35
CA VAL A 623 -23.38 -15.13 5.31
C VAL A 623 -24.28 -14.06 4.70
N VAL A 624 -23.69 -12.99 4.18
CA VAL A 624 -24.43 -11.85 3.66
C VAL A 624 -25.23 -12.22 2.41
N SER A 625 -24.61 -12.90 1.45
CA SER A 625 -25.31 -13.32 0.22
C SER A 625 -26.43 -14.30 0.52
N THR A 626 -26.22 -15.24 1.46
CA THR A 626 -27.26 -16.19 1.87
C THR A 626 -28.41 -15.47 2.57
N LEU A 627 -28.13 -14.58 3.52
CA LEU A 627 -29.17 -13.80 4.21
C LEU A 627 -29.98 -12.95 3.23
N PHE A 628 -29.30 -12.29 2.30
CA PHE A 628 -29.96 -11.50 1.27
C PHE A 628 -30.87 -12.36 0.39
N TYR A 629 -30.33 -13.45 -0.19
CA TYR A 629 -31.07 -14.29 -1.13
C TYR A 629 -32.26 -14.98 -0.47
N GLN A 630 -32.08 -15.57 0.72
CA GLN A 630 -33.16 -16.22 1.46
C GLN A 630 -34.19 -15.20 1.94
N GLY A 631 -33.74 -14.02 2.39
CA GLY A 631 -34.65 -12.93 2.77
C GLY A 631 -35.50 -12.45 1.60
N ALA A 632 -34.93 -12.27 0.42
CA ALA A 632 -35.65 -11.89 -0.80
C ALA A 632 -36.71 -12.96 -1.18
N ARG A 633 -36.33 -14.25 -1.10
CA ARG A 633 -37.27 -15.35 -1.37
C ARG A 633 -38.44 -15.39 -0.37
N LEU A 634 -38.19 -15.15 0.91
CA LEU A 634 -39.26 -15.10 1.94
C LEU A 634 -40.23 -13.94 1.73
N LEU A 635 -39.74 -12.85 1.10
CA LEU A 635 -40.57 -11.69 0.71
C LEU A 635 -41.33 -11.91 -0.61
N GLY A 636 -41.21 -13.08 -1.24
CA GLY A 636 -41.90 -13.40 -2.50
C GLY A 636 -41.29 -12.72 -3.73
N LEU A 637 -40.08 -12.18 -3.60
CA LEU A 637 -39.31 -11.66 -4.73
C LEU A 637 -38.64 -12.87 -5.40
N SER A 638 -38.91 -13.15 -6.67
CA SER A 638 -38.35 -14.28 -7.42
C SER A 638 -37.53 -13.80 -8.61
#